data_1172b3706259c853b1f5bf77da417c05
#
_entry.id   1172b3706259c853b1f5bf77da417c05
#
_cell.length_a   1.000
_cell.length_b   1.000
_cell.length_c   1.000
_cell.angle_alpha   90.00
_cell.angle_beta   90.00
_cell.angle_gamma   90.00
#
_symmetry.space_group_name_H-M   'P 1'
#
loop_
_entity.id
_entity.type
_entity.pdbx_description
1 polymer ?
#
loop_
_entity_poly.entity_id
_entity_poly.type
_entity_poly.pdbx_seq_one_letter_code
_entity_poly.pdbx_strand_id
1 'polypeptide(L)'
;MDSKNNKNNKNSKNNRNLRGVLVLLAWAVVLTIGFNYFAAYTGNAANKATSFEVDFSALADLVREDKIARVEFENGQILATPIDGYVYTDESGKEPKTYTNSEKTKVILYTTQINSNNFYDLLDEHHVAYTAPVVEQMSPILQFMISYILPTILMLGAFLLVMRLLSKSSGGIGGIGSVGKSNAKVYMEKSTGITFKDVAGQDEAKESLEEIIDFLHNPGKYTAIGAKLPKGALLVGSPGTGKTLLAKAVAGEANVPFFSISGSNFVEMFVGVGASRVRDLFKEAAKVAPCIIFIDEIDTIGKSRDASRFGGNDEREQTLNQLLAELDGFDPSKGVIVLGATNRPEVLDKALLRPGRFDRRITVDRPNLAGRLATLQVHTRNIHLAEDVNLEKIAQATAGCVGADLANLVNEAALRAVRKGRKAVNQNDLLVAFEVVIAGSEKKGTVITDEEKKIIAYHEVGHALVAAKQKNAQPVSKITIVPHTQGALGYTLHLPEEEKFLMSKEDILAEIRTLLAGRSSEEIVCNTMTSGAANDIERATEMARNLVARFGMCDEFDMMALGTVQSQYLDGSYSMSCAQETYAAADRETIKIIRQCHQEAKQILRDNRELLDKIAAYLLKKETITGQEMMAIIEGRDPETVDNYGATREDDAPRKAFRPSTPNSIEAPAKHINIVSQPIPMPDFDEPKEEKPTASSPEENAPEGKSPKEPPADNGKPE
;
A
#
# COMPACT_ATOMS: atom_id res chain seq x y z
N MET A 1 -5.87 -2.57 -63.95
CA MET A 1 -6.64 -3.54 -63.14
C MET A 1 -6.49 -3.19 -61.67
N ASP A 2 -7.15 -2.12 -61.20
CA ASP A 2 -7.20 -1.81 -59.78
C ASP A 2 -8.34 -0.84 -59.50
N SER A 3 -9.56 -1.35 -59.40
CA SER A 3 -10.71 -0.50 -59.06
C SER A 3 -11.88 -1.32 -58.43
N LYS A 4 -11.58 -2.36 -57.62
CA LYS A 4 -12.67 -3.13 -57.00
C LYS A 4 -12.59 -3.33 -55.45
N ASN A 5 -11.61 -2.73 -54.74
CA ASN A 5 -11.42 -3.05 -53.32
C ASN A 5 -11.86 -1.95 -52.35
N ASN A 6 -12.52 -0.86 -52.81
CA ASN A 6 -12.85 0.28 -51.93
C ASN A 6 -14.36 0.40 -51.59
N LYS A 7 -15.22 -0.55 -52.00
CA LYS A 7 -16.66 -0.51 -51.65
C LYS A 7 -17.08 -1.33 -50.44
N ASN A 8 -16.29 -2.34 -49.99
CA ASN A 8 -16.65 -3.19 -48.85
C ASN A 8 -16.36 -2.58 -47.47
N ASN A 9 -15.57 -1.50 -47.40
CA ASN A 9 -15.21 -0.92 -46.09
C ASN A 9 -16.19 0.18 -45.60
N LYS A 10 -17.09 0.67 -46.45
CA LYS A 10 -18.14 1.62 -46.07
C LYS A 10 -19.39 0.94 -45.45
N ASN A 11 -19.71 -0.26 -45.90
CA ASN A 11 -20.90 -0.99 -45.39
C ASN A 11 -20.69 -1.59 -43.97
N SER A 12 -19.45 -1.87 -43.59
CA SER A 12 -19.13 -2.39 -42.24
C SER A 12 -19.26 -1.30 -41.14
N LYS A 13 -18.95 -0.04 -41.46
CA LYS A 13 -19.10 1.08 -40.51
C LYS A 13 -20.57 1.48 -40.28
N ASN A 14 -21.44 1.39 -41.29
CA ASN A 14 -22.85 1.71 -41.15
C ASN A 14 -23.60 0.68 -40.31
N ASN A 15 -23.25 -0.61 -40.39
CA ASN A 15 -23.88 -1.67 -39.56
C ASN A 15 -23.51 -1.60 -38.05
N ARG A 16 -22.36 -1.07 -37.72
CA ARG A 16 -21.97 -0.89 -36.26
C ARG A 16 -22.75 0.26 -35.65
N ASN A 17 -22.96 1.35 -36.35
CA ASN A 17 -23.74 2.47 -35.85
C ASN A 17 -25.24 2.14 -35.75
N LEU A 18 -25.77 1.32 -36.67
CA LEU A 18 -27.16 0.86 -36.62
C LEU A 18 -27.42 -0.07 -35.41
N ARG A 19 -26.48 -0.96 -35.08
CA ARG A 19 -26.59 -1.81 -33.89
C ARG A 19 -26.54 -0.99 -32.57
N GLY A 20 -25.72 0.06 -32.51
CA GLY A 20 -25.68 0.95 -31.33
C GLY A 20 -27.00 1.69 -31.11
N VAL A 21 -27.60 2.19 -32.21
CA VAL A 21 -28.92 2.86 -32.18
C VAL A 21 -30.03 1.90 -31.78
N LEU A 22 -30.01 0.65 -32.26
CA LEU A 22 -30.97 -0.39 -31.88
C LEU A 22 -30.89 -0.79 -30.39
N VAL A 23 -29.69 -0.88 -29.84
CA VAL A 23 -29.49 -1.13 -28.43
C VAL A 23 -30.02 0.03 -27.58
N LEU A 24 -29.76 1.28 -27.96
CA LEU A 24 -30.28 2.45 -27.25
C LEU A 24 -31.80 2.54 -27.32
N LEU A 25 -32.41 2.21 -28.46
CA LEU A 25 -33.85 2.10 -28.57
C LEU A 25 -34.45 1.01 -27.70
N ALA A 26 -33.80 -0.16 -27.59
CA ALA A 26 -34.21 -1.23 -26.71
C ALA A 26 -34.17 -0.81 -25.23
N TRP A 27 -33.14 -0.10 -24.82
CA TRP A 27 -33.06 0.45 -23.45
C TRP A 27 -34.09 1.54 -23.19
N ALA A 28 -34.39 2.40 -24.15
CA ALA A 28 -35.44 3.41 -24.02
C ALA A 28 -36.83 2.76 -23.81
N VAL A 29 -37.12 1.70 -24.53
CA VAL A 29 -38.37 0.92 -24.36
C VAL A 29 -38.43 0.27 -22.96
N VAL A 30 -37.35 -0.37 -22.49
CA VAL A 30 -37.28 -0.97 -21.16
C VAL A 30 -37.47 0.06 -20.05
N LEU A 31 -36.83 1.24 -20.18
CA LEU A 31 -36.99 2.32 -19.21
C LEU A 31 -38.41 2.90 -19.22
N THR A 32 -39.05 3.01 -20.39
CA THR A 32 -40.42 3.48 -20.50
C THR A 32 -41.40 2.50 -19.85
N ILE A 33 -41.24 1.21 -20.06
CA ILE A 33 -42.04 0.17 -19.40
C ILE A 33 -41.81 0.22 -17.89
N GLY A 34 -40.58 0.34 -17.42
CA GLY A 34 -40.22 0.48 -16.01
C GLY A 34 -40.84 1.72 -15.36
N PHE A 35 -40.82 2.86 -16.06
CA PHE A 35 -41.44 4.11 -15.59
C PHE A 35 -42.97 4.00 -15.50
N ASN A 36 -43.61 3.40 -16.49
CA ASN A 36 -45.06 3.19 -16.45
C ASN A 36 -45.46 2.21 -15.33
N TYR A 37 -44.69 1.17 -15.10
CA TYR A 37 -44.89 0.26 -13.97
C TYR A 37 -44.72 0.99 -12.63
N PHE A 38 -43.69 1.83 -12.50
CA PHE A 38 -43.47 2.65 -11.32
C PHE A 38 -44.57 3.70 -11.11
N ALA A 39 -45.04 4.35 -12.19
CA ALA A 39 -46.13 5.31 -12.12
C ALA A 39 -47.47 4.66 -11.72
N ALA A 40 -47.75 3.47 -12.20
CA ALA A 40 -48.92 2.67 -11.78
C ALA A 40 -48.80 2.25 -10.29
N TYR A 41 -47.59 1.89 -9.87
CA TYR A 41 -47.34 1.54 -8.45
C TYR A 41 -47.47 2.72 -7.51
N THR A 42 -47.00 3.92 -7.90
CA THR A 42 -47.14 5.15 -7.08
C THR A 42 -48.49 5.81 -7.15
N GLY A 43 -49.21 5.66 -8.28
CA GLY A 43 -50.59 6.17 -8.46
C GLY A 43 -51.61 5.52 -7.50
N ASN A 44 -51.42 4.24 -7.16
CA ASN A 44 -52.28 3.55 -6.20
C ASN A 44 -52.00 3.92 -4.74
N ALA A 45 -50.93 4.64 -4.45
CA ALA A 45 -50.61 5.04 -3.07
C ALA A 45 -51.26 6.33 -2.60
N ALA A 46 -51.98 7.07 -3.48
CA ALA A 46 -52.52 8.38 -3.19
C ALA A 46 -53.96 8.35 -2.59
N ASN A 47 -54.70 7.25 -2.72
CA ASN A 47 -56.04 7.11 -2.12
C ASN A 47 -55.98 6.17 -0.90
N LYS A 48 -56.17 6.71 0.33
CA LYS A 48 -56.22 5.95 1.57
C LYS A 48 -57.56 5.20 1.74
N ALA A 49 -58.17 4.65 0.68
CA ALA A 49 -59.31 3.75 0.78
C ALA A 49 -58.78 2.32 0.89
N THR A 50 -59.10 1.62 1.98
CA THR A 50 -58.77 0.22 2.14
C THR A 50 -59.89 -0.60 1.61
N SER A 51 -59.70 -1.37 0.52
CA SER A 51 -60.69 -2.18 -0.13
C SER A 51 -60.54 -3.65 0.26
N PHE A 52 -61.64 -4.33 0.55
CA PHE A 52 -61.65 -5.73 0.94
C PHE A 52 -62.63 -6.52 0.03
N GLU A 53 -62.20 -7.72 -0.41
CA GLU A 53 -63.04 -8.62 -1.15
C GLU A 53 -63.99 -9.32 -0.20
N VAL A 54 -65.27 -9.34 -0.58
CA VAL A 54 -66.31 -10.03 0.18
C VAL A 54 -67.16 -10.90 -0.77
N ASP A 55 -67.71 -11.98 -0.29
CA ASP A 55 -68.64 -12.78 -1.05
C ASP A 55 -69.92 -12.01 -1.36
N PHE A 56 -70.47 -12.22 -2.56
CA PHE A 56 -71.67 -11.56 -2.99
C PHE A 56 -72.87 -11.80 -2.01
N SER A 57 -72.99 -13.01 -1.43
CA SER A 57 -74.00 -13.34 -0.42
C SER A 57 -73.78 -12.49 0.86
N ALA A 58 -72.57 -12.37 1.32
CA ALA A 58 -72.23 -11.55 2.49
C ALA A 58 -72.51 -10.06 2.26
N LEU A 59 -72.26 -9.55 1.04
CA LEU A 59 -72.64 -8.20 0.66
C LEU A 59 -74.17 -8.01 0.66
N ALA A 60 -74.90 -8.98 0.10
CA ALA A 60 -76.38 -8.93 0.11
C ALA A 60 -76.96 -8.95 1.53
N ASP A 61 -76.33 -9.72 2.45
CA ASP A 61 -76.76 -9.72 3.86
C ASP A 61 -76.47 -8.40 4.57
N LEU A 62 -75.32 -7.75 4.25
CA LEU A 62 -75.00 -6.42 4.74
C LEU A 62 -75.97 -5.33 4.24
N VAL A 63 -76.50 -5.51 3.02
CA VAL A 63 -77.56 -4.63 2.52
C VAL A 63 -78.86 -4.84 3.30
N ARG A 64 -79.25 -6.12 3.56
CA ARG A 64 -80.46 -6.47 4.37
C ARG A 64 -80.36 -5.96 5.81
N GLU A 65 -79.18 -5.81 6.32
CA GLU A 65 -78.89 -5.30 7.67
C GLU A 65 -78.75 -3.77 7.72
N ASP A 66 -79.06 -3.05 6.64
CA ASP A 66 -78.95 -1.58 6.48
C ASP A 66 -77.53 -1.04 6.81
N LYS A 67 -76.51 -1.86 6.57
CA LYS A 67 -75.10 -1.51 6.87
C LYS A 67 -74.32 -0.90 5.68
N ILE A 68 -74.93 -0.82 4.50
CA ILE A 68 -74.36 -0.25 3.28
C ILE A 68 -75.02 1.08 2.98
N ALA A 69 -74.15 2.13 2.83
CA ALA A 69 -74.60 3.48 2.52
C ALA A 69 -74.73 3.72 1.01
N ARG A 70 -73.80 3.15 0.21
CA ARG A 70 -73.77 3.36 -1.25
C ARG A 70 -73.16 2.19 -1.94
N VAL A 71 -73.67 1.92 -3.17
CA VAL A 71 -73.11 0.90 -4.08
C VAL A 71 -72.76 1.55 -5.41
N GLU A 72 -71.54 1.25 -5.95
CA GLU A 72 -71.09 1.70 -7.25
C GLU A 72 -70.76 0.50 -8.12
N PHE A 73 -71.25 0.48 -9.35
CA PHE A 73 -70.99 -0.56 -10.32
C PHE A 73 -69.94 -0.06 -11.31
N GLU A 74 -68.70 -0.58 -11.17
CA GLU A 74 -67.58 -0.13 -11.99
C GLU A 74 -66.76 -1.32 -12.49
N ASN A 75 -66.48 -1.35 -13.77
CA ASN A 75 -65.56 -2.35 -14.41
C ASN A 75 -65.95 -3.82 -14.16
N GLY A 76 -67.26 -4.14 -14.00
CA GLY A 76 -67.72 -5.49 -13.71
C GLY A 76 -67.55 -5.90 -12.25
N GLN A 77 -67.34 -4.98 -11.36
CA GLN A 77 -67.28 -5.12 -9.91
C GLN A 77 -68.39 -4.27 -9.24
N ILE A 78 -68.81 -4.72 -8.08
CA ILE A 78 -69.68 -3.99 -7.19
C ILE A 78 -68.82 -3.44 -6.06
N LEU A 79 -68.77 -2.12 -5.91
CA LEU A 79 -68.06 -1.46 -4.86
C LEU A 79 -69.08 -0.91 -3.85
N ALA A 80 -69.09 -1.46 -2.67
CA ALA A 80 -70.00 -1.07 -1.61
C ALA A 80 -69.30 -0.25 -0.52
N THR A 81 -69.82 0.92 -0.19
CA THR A 81 -69.33 1.72 0.91
C THR A 81 -70.28 1.54 2.11
N PRO A 82 -69.78 0.97 3.22
CA PRO A 82 -70.57 0.82 4.44
C PRO A 82 -70.91 2.19 5.08
N ILE A 83 -71.89 2.20 5.98
CA ILE A 83 -72.28 3.35 6.79
C ILE A 83 -71.12 3.81 7.70
N ASP A 84 -71.10 5.06 8.11
CA ASP A 84 -70.09 5.59 9.04
C ASP A 84 -70.17 4.83 10.37
N GLY A 85 -68.98 4.46 10.91
CA GLY A 85 -68.87 3.67 12.13
C GLY A 85 -68.94 2.16 11.94
N TYR A 86 -69.17 1.65 10.71
CA TYR A 86 -69.10 0.21 10.43
C TYR A 86 -67.68 -0.33 10.64
N VAL A 87 -67.57 -1.45 11.37
CA VAL A 87 -66.30 -2.11 11.69
C VAL A 87 -66.18 -3.39 10.89
N TYR A 88 -65.20 -3.43 10.00
CA TYR A 88 -64.83 -4.62 9.26
C TYR A 88 -63.62 -5.29 9.90
N THR A 89 -63.67 -6.61 10.09
CA THR A 89 -62.55 -7.39 10.62
C THR A 89 -61.97 -8.23 9.50
N ASP A 90 -60.73 -7.94 9.12
CA ASP A 90 -60.01 -8.74 8.14
C ASP A 90 -59.32 -9.91 8.84
N GLU A 91 -59.77 -11.14 8.52
CA GLU A 91 -59.25 -12.40 9.05
C GLU A 91 -58.20 -13.07 8.13
N SER A 92 -57.85 -12.44 7.00
CA SER A 92 -56.94 -13.04 6.01
C SER A 92 -55.45 -13.02 6.47
N GLY A 93 -55.10 -12.30 7.53
CA GLY A 93 -53.79 -12.19 8.11
C GLY A 93 -53.55 -13.11 9.32
N LYS A 94 -52.29 -13.20 9.78
CA LYS A 94 -51.89 -13.96 11.00
C LYS A 94 -52.51 -13.43 12.28
N GLU A 95 -52.93 -12.14 12.28
CA GLU A 95 -53.69 -11.52 13.38
C GLU A 95 -54.87 -10.77 12.77
N PRO A 96 -56.12 -10.90 13.32
CA PRO A 96 -57.28 -10.20 12.80
C PRO A 96 -57.11 -8.68 13.00
N LYS A 97 -57.30 -7.90 11.94
CA LYS A 97 -57.23 -6.43 11.96
C LYS A 97 -58.62 -5.87 11.73
N THR A 98 -59.01 -4.92 12.60
CA THR A 98 -60.28 -4.23 12.50
C THR A 98 -60.09 -2.87 11.83
N TYR A 99 -60.96 -2.57 10.89
CA TYR A 99 -61.05 -1.31 10.16
C TYR A 99 -62.41 -0.65 10.38
N THR A 100 -62.41 0.61 10.82
CA THR A 100 -63.67 1.33 11.04
C THR A 100 -63.85 2.36 9.90
N ASN A 101 -65.01 2.26 9.23
CA ASN A 101 -65.35 3.25 8.20
C ASN A 101 -65.58 4.63 8.81
N SER A 102 -64.85 5.66 8.34
CA SER A 102 -64.96 7.04 8.80
C SER A 102 -64.52 8.02 7.73
N GLU A 103 -64.78 9.33 7.89
CA GLU A 103 -64.28 10.35 6.93
C GLU A 103 -62.78 10.32 6.67
N LYS A 104 -61.98 9.81 7.62
CA LYS A 104 -60.51 9.72 7.51
C LYS A 104 -60.01 8.39 6.95
N THR A 105 -60.81 7.33 7.08
CA THR A 105 -60.42 5.96 6.64
C THR A 105 -61.64 5.35 5.98
N LYS A 106 -61.69 5.44 4.64
CA LYS A 106 -62.79 4.85 3.88
C LYS A 106 -62.57 3.36 3.70
N VAL A 107 -63.48 2.57 4.11
CA VAL A 107 -63.57 1.10 3.86
C VAL A 107 -64.45 0.89 2.65
N ILE A 108 -63.97 0.17 1.67
CA ILE A 108 -64.72 -0.21 0.47
C ILE A 108 -64.74 -1.76 0.41
N LEU A 109 -65.95 -2.30 0.39
CA LEU A 109 -66.15 -3.73 0.19
C LEU A 109 -66.41 -3.98 -1.30
N TYR A 110 -65.70 -4.88 -1.91
CA TYR A 110 -65.92 -5.18 -3.33
C TYR A 110 -66.17 -6.63 -3.59
N THR A 111 -66.99 -6.88 -4.61
CA THR A 111 -67.29 -8.24 -5.11
C THR A 111 -67.47 -8.18 -6.62
N THR A 112 -67.46 -9.37 -7.28
CA THR A 112 -67.67 -9.47 -8.72
C THR A 112 -69.19 -9.22 -8.99
N GLN A 113 -69.51 -8.45 -10.01
CA GLN A 113 -70.87 -8.17 -10.40
C GLN A 113 -71.53 -9.46 -10.93
N ILE A 114 -72.63 -9.91 -10.27
CA ILE A 114 -73.50 -10.96 -10.71
C ILE A 114 -74.79 -10.34 -11.24
N ASN A 115 -75.15 -10.63 -12.47
CA ASN A 115 -76.41 -10.17 -13.07
C ASN A 115 -77.59 -10.82 -12.40
N SER A 116 -78.07 -10.23 -11.35
CA SER A 116 -79.26 -10.70 -10.61
C SER A 116 -80.23 -9.51 -10.43
N ASN A 117 -81.39 -9.56 -11.04
CA ASN A 117 -82.43 -8.55 -10.87
C ASN A 117 -82.83 -8.42 -9.42
N ASN A 118 -82.81 -9.52 -8.66
CA ASN A 118 -83.15 -9.54 -7.24
C ASN A 118 -82.21 -8.70 -6.36
N PHE A 119 -81.00 -8.41 -6.83
CA PHE A 119 -80.06 -7.54 -6.06
C PHE A 119 -80.39 -6.06 -6.23
N TYR A 120 -80.86 -5.66 -7.40
CA TYR A 120 -81.35 -4.29 -7.59
C TYR A 120 -82.61 -4.04 -6.83
N ASP A 121 -83.56 -5.03 -6.80
CA ASP A 121 -84.79 -4.95 -6.01
C ASP A 121 -84.47 -4.83 -4.51
N LEU A 122 -83.41 -5.53 -4.03
CA LEU A 122 -82.96 -5.46 -2.65
C LEU A 122 -82.33 -4.09 -2.30
N LEU A 123 -81.59 -3.47 -3.24
CA LEU A 123 -81.03 -2.13 -3.03
C LEU A 123 -82.13 -1.08 -2.99
N ASP A 124 -83.16 -1.23 -3.79
CA ASP A 124 -84.34 -0.32 -3.79
C ASP A 124 -85.20 -0.49 -2.55
N GLU A 125 -85.42 -1.74 -2.03
CA GLU A 125 -86.15 -2.07 -0.82
C GLU A 125 -85.51 -1.47 0.42
N HIS A 126 -84.16 -1.48 0.50
CA HIS A 126 -83.38 -0.90 1.61
C HIS A 126 -82.90 0.53 1.36
N HIS A 127 -83.43 1.19 0.31
CA HIS A 127 -83.10 2.60 -0.03
C HIS A 127 -81.61 2.90 -0.13
N VAL A 128 -80.80 1.93 -0.58
CA VAL A 128 -79.34 2.12 -0.78
C VAL A 128 -79.10 2.85 -2.10
N ALA A 129 -78.40 3.97 -2.05
CA ALA A 129 -78.08 4.73 -3.27
C ALA A 129 -77.05 3.95 -4.11
N TYR A 130 -77.41 3.71 -5.38
CA TYR A 130 -76.48 3.04 -6.30
C TYR A 130 -76.24 3.88 -7.56
N THR A 131 -75.03 3.81 -8.12
CA THR A 131 -74.62 4.50 -9.32
C THR A 131 -73.74 3.61 -10.18
N ALA A 132 -73.89 3.79 -11.49
CA ALA A 132 -73.02 3.19 -12.50
C ALA A 132 -72.41 4.33 -13.32
N PRO A 133 -71.17 4.78 -13.01
CA PRO A 133 -70.55 5.86 -13.75
C PRO A 133 -70.31 5.42 -15.19
N VAL A 134 -70.73 6.26 -16.15
CA VAL A 134 -70.42 6.08 -17.57
C VAL A 134 -68.98 6.48 -17.81
N VAL A 135 -68.10 5.51 -17.87
CA VAL A 135 -66.69 5.81 -18.25
C VAL A 135 -66.66 5.99 -19.78
N GLU A 136 -66.44 7.22 -20.22
CA GLU A 136 -66.14 7.50 -21.62
C GLU A 136 -64.77 6.86 -21.92
N GLN A 137 -64.81 5.70 -22.63
CA GLN A 137 -63.59 5.03 -23.03
C GLN A 137 -62.93 5.82 -24.17
N MET A 138 -61.79 6.44 -23.82
CA MET A 138 -60.88 6.95 -24.85
C MET A 138 -60.59 5.88 -25.91
N SER A 139 -60.48 6.27 -27.19
CA SER A 139 -60.13 5.25 -28.19
C SER A 139 -58.81 4.56 -27.81
N PRO A 140 -58.72 3.23 -27.96
CA PRO A 140 -57.53 2.47 -27.59
C PRO A 140 -56.25 2.98 -28.26
N ILE A 141 -56.36 3.54 -29.45
CA ILE A 141 -55.25 4.17 -30.18
C ILE A 141 -54.78 5.45 -29.47
N LEU A 142 -55.72 6.29 -29.04
CA LEU A 142 -55.37 7.53 -28.34
C LEU A 142 -54.75 7.26 -26.96
N GLN A 143 -55.23 6.27 -26.26
CA GLN A 143 -54.69 5.80 -24.98
C GLN A 143 -53.26 5.24 -25.15
N PHE A 144 -53.02 4.43 -26.22
CA PHE A 144 -51.69 3.93 -26.54
C PHE A 144 -50.73 5.08 -26.92
N MET A 145 -51.18 6.06 -27.69
CA MET A 145 -50.38 7.23 -28.06
C MET A 145 -49.95 8.06 -26.85
N ILE A 146 -50.88 8.31 -25.92
CA ILE A 146 -50.59 9.11 -24.69
C ILE A 146 -49.75 8.33 -23.70
N SER A 147 -50.06 7.03 -23.50
CA SER A 147 -49.40 6.22 -22.44
C SER A 147 -47.99 5.74 -22.83
N TYR A 148 -47.72 5.55 -24.14
CA TYR A 148 -46.44 4.94 -24.57
C TYR A 148 -45.65 5.83 -25.53
N ILE A 149 -46.29 6.45 -26.53
CA ILE A 149 -45.55 7.20 -27.54
C ILE A 149 -45.13 8.58 -27.01
N LEU A 150 -46.01 9.31 -26.36
CA LEU A 150 -45.73 10.66 -25.84
C LEU A 150 -44.61 10.68 -24.78
N PRO A 151 -44.62 9.80 -23.75
CA PRO A 151 -43.52 9.71 -22.76
C PRO A 151 -42.20 9.31 -23.41
N THR A 152 -42.25 8.41 -24.40
CA THR A 152 -41.04 7.95 -25.09
C THR A 152 -40.40 9.09 -25.89
N ILE A 153 -41.21 9.90 -26.60
CA ILE A 153 -40.74 11.07 -27.35
C ILE A 153 -40.18 12.14 -26.37
N LEU A 154 -40.89 12.40 -25.26
CA LEU A 154 -40.42 13.35 -24.27
C LEU A 154 -39.12 12.92 -23.62
N MET A 155 -38.99 11.63 -23.29
CA MET A 155 -37.76 11.06 -22.71
C MET A 155 -36.59 11.09 -23.68
N LEU A 156 -36.83 10.77 -24.96
CA LEU A 156 -35.84 10.87 -26.03
C LEU A 156 -35.39 12.33 -26.24
N GLY A 157 -36.34 13.25 -26.24
CA GLY A 157 -36.06 14.68 -26.33
C GLY A 157 -35.24 15.20 -25.15
N ALA A 158 -35.64 14.83 -23.94
CA ALA A 158 -34.87 15.15 -22.71
C ALA A 158 -33.47 14.55 -22.75
N PHE A 159 -33.33 13.30 -23.17
CA PHE A 159 -32.02 12.62 -23.31
C PHE A 159 -31.14 13.36 -24.34
N LEU A 160 -31.67 13.72 -25.50
CA LEU A 160 -30.94 14.46 -26.51
C LEU A 160 -30.57 15.88 -26.03
N LEU A 161 -31.43 16.51 -25.24
CA LEU A 161 -31.17 17.81 -24.62
C LEU A 161 -30.08 17.74 -23.55
N VAL A 162 -30.12 16.74 -22.68
CA VAL A 162 -29.07 16.46 -21.69
C VAL A 162 -27.75 16.14 -22.40
N MET A 163 -27.76 15.30 -23.41
CA MET A 163 -26.57 15.00 -24.22
C MET A 163 -26.02 16.26 -24.92
N ARG A 164 -26.87 17.18 -25.35
CA ARG A 164 -26.44 18.45 -25.97
C ARG A 164 -25.92 19.45 -24.93
N LEU A 165 -26.45 19.46 -23.72
CA LEU A 165 -25.93 20.23 -22.60
C LEU A 165 -24.59 19.70 -22.08
N LEU A 166 -24.45 18.39 -21.91
CA LEU A 166 -23.20 17.72 -21.56
C LEU A 166 -22.13 17.91 -22.65
N SER A 167 -22.50 17.92 -23.92
CA SER A 167 -21.56 18.16 -25.01
C SER A 167 -21.07 19.61 -25.10
N LYS A 168 -21.80 20.58 -24.53
CA LYS A 168 -21.38 22.00 -24.46
C LYS A 168 -20.52 22.29 -23.22
N SER A 169 -20.70 21.52 -22.12
CA SER A 169 -19.98 21.72 -20.87
C SER A 169 -18.65 20.94 -20.79
N SER A 170 -18.47 19.90 -21.61
CA SER A 170 -17.27 19.08 -21.62
C SER A 170 -17.03 18.67 -23.08
N GLY A 171 -16.15 19.37 -23.75
CA GLY A 171 -15.72 19.18 -25.16
C GLY A 171 -16.12 17.84 -25.81
N GLY A 172 -17.27 17.83 -26.45
CA GLY A 172 -17.71 16.85 -27.48
C GLY A 172 -17.86 15.39 -27.02
N ILE A 173 -18.89 14.71 -27.50
CA ILE A 173 -19.08 13.22 -27.46
C ILE A 173 -17.93 12.45 -28.17
N GLY A 174 -16.72 12.99 -28.14
CA GLY A 174 -15.46 12.30 -28.38
C GLY A 174 -14.95 11.51 -27.15
N GLY A 175 -15.61 11.63 -25.97
CA GLY A 175 -15.15 11.03 -24.70
C GLY A 175 -15.20 9.50 -24.66
N ILE A 176 -16.06 8.85 -25.40
CA ILE A 176 -16.04 7.37 -25.53
C ILE A 176 -14.96 6.91 -26.51
N GLY A 177 -14.49 7.78 -27.41
CA GLY A 177 -13.32 7.54 -28.26
C GLY A 177 -12.01 8.05 -27.70
N SER A 178 -12.01 8.83 -26.59
CA SER A 178 -10.82 9.35 -25.91
C SER A 178 -10.45 8.57 -24.65
N VAL A 179 -11.15 7.52 -24.30
CA VAL A 179 -10.73 6.57 -23.23
C VAL A 179 -9.35 5.95 -23.54
N GLY A 180 -8.89 6.02 -24.79
CA GLY A 180 -7.54 5.64 -25.20
C GLY A 180 -6.53 6.78 -25.30
N LYS A 181 -6.91 8.06 -25.11
CA LYS A 181 -5.93 9.15 -25.01
C LYS A 181 -5.60 9.39 -23.55
N SER A 182 -4.55 8.75 -23.11
CA SER A 182 -3.99 8.94 -21.79
C SER A 182 -3.56 10.42 -21.63
N ASN A 183 -4.20 11.12 -20.68
CA ASN A 183 -3.64 12.33 -20.08
C ASN A 183 -2.58 11.96 -19.01
N ALA A 184 -1.85 10.86 -19.18
CA ALA A 184 -0.72 10.58 -18.33
C ALA A 184 0.27 11.73 -18.50
N LYS A 185 0.50 12.48 -17.45
CA LYS A 185 1.60 13.44 -17.38
C LYS A 185 2.90 12.63 -17.49
N VAL A 186 3.40 12.48 -18.70
CA VAL A 186 4.75 12.03 -18.93
C VAL A 186 5.63 13.16 -18.38
N TYR A 187 6.30 12.88 -17.28
CA TYR A 187 7.22 13.84 -16.68
C TYR A 187 8.49 13.88 -17.53
N MET A 188 8.54 14.83 -18.45
CA MET A 188 9.73 15.13 -19.21
C MET A 188 10.50 16.24 -18.51
N GLU A 189 11.66 15.91 -17.95
CA GLU A 189 12.64 16.87 -17.48
C GLU A 189 13.62 17.19 -18.62
N LYS A 190 13.66 18.43 -19.08
CA LYS A 190 14.58 18.86 -20.15
C LYS A 190 16.04 18.79 -19.73
N SER A 191 16.32 19.00 -18.46
CA SER A 191 17.62 18.82 -17.80
C SER A 191 17.38 18.44 -16.36
N THR A 192 18.04 17.39 -15.88
CA THR A 192 17.89 16.92 -14.50
C THR A 192 18.68 17.76 -13.50
N GLY A 193 19.72 18.49 -13.96
CA GLY A 193 20.64 19.24 -13.09
C GLY A 193 21.49 18.36 -12.15
N ILE A 194 21.35 17.04 -12.23
CA ILE A 194 22.05 16.03 -11.42
C ILE A 194 23.12 15.38 -12.30
N THR A 195 24.35 15.24 -11.82
CA THR A 195 25.47 14.64 -12.53
C THR A 195 26.09 13.50 -11.72
N PHE A 196 27.06 12.79 -12.26
CA PHE A 196 27.81 11.76 -11.53
C PHE A 196 28.55 12.27 -10.30
N LYS A 197 28.78 13.59 -10.19
CA LYS A 197 29.35 14.23 -9.00
C LYS A 197 28.40 14.19 -7.80
N ASP A 198 27.10 14.05 -8.03
CA ASP A 198 26.07 13.99 -7.01
C ASP A 198 25.74 12.55 -6.59
N VAL A 199 26.33 11.56 -7.29
CA VAL A 199 26.24 10.13 -6.98
C VAL A 199 27.59 9.68 -6.44
N ALA A 200 27.60 9.09 -5.26
CA ALA A 200 28.80 8.58 -4.63
C ALA A 200 28.74 7.05 -4.45
N GLY A 201 29.90 6.41 -4.47
CA GLY A 201 30.05 5.01 -4.09
C GLY A 201 29.37 3.98 -4.99
N GLN A 202 29.30 4.23 -6.29
CA GLN A 202 28.75 3.36 -7.31
C GLN A 202 29.65 3.37 -8.55
N ASP A 203 30.95 3.20 -8.34
CA ASP A 203 31.94 3.48 -9.40
C ASP A 203 31.84 2.49 -10.56
N GLU A 204 31.62 1.19 -10.30
CA GLU A 204 31.43 0.16 -11.33
C GLU A 204 30.14 0.38 -12.14
N ALA A 205 29.07 0.82 -11.45
CA ALA A 205 27.81 1.16 -12.12
C ALA A 205 27.96 2.42 -12.98
N LYS A 206 28.73 3.42 -12.53
CA LYS A 206 29.02 4.63 -13.30
C LYS A 206 29.82 4.30 -14.54
N GLU A 207 30.92 3.53 -14.42
CA GLU A 207 31.75 3.11 -15.55
C GLU A 207 30.91 2.42 -16.64
N SER A 208 30.04 1.49 -16.23
CA SER A 208 29.12 0.82 -17.15
C SER A 208 28.12 1.78 -17.83
N LEU A 209 27.74 2.88 -17.16
CA LEU A 209 26.84 3.89 -17.68
C LEU A 209 27.53 4.96 -18.50
N GLU A 210 28.81 5.23 -18.27
CA GLU A 210 29.63 6.12 -19.10
C GLU A 210 29.74 5.61 -20.54
N GLU A 211 29.82 4.30 -20.74
CA GLU A 211 29.75 3.71 -22.08
C GLU A 211 28.43 4.06 -22.79
N ILE A 212 27.31 4.07 -22.05
CA ILE A 212 26.00 4.41 -22.59
C ILE A 212 25.94 5.91 -22.95
N ILE A 213 26.58 6.77 -22.16
CA ILE A 213 26.69 8.20 -22.42
C ILE A 213 27.56 8.48 -23.66
N ASP A 214 28.76 7.86 -23.74
CA ASP A 214 29.63 7.99 -24.93
C ASP A 214 28.90 7.52 -26.20
N PHE A 215 28.12 6.47 -26.07
CA PHE A 215 27.29 5.97 -27.15
C PHE A 215 26.22 7.00 -27.59
N LEU A 216 25.52 7.67 -26.66
CA LEU A 216 24.53 8.71 -26.99
C LEU A 216 25.16 9.90 -27.76
N HIS A 217 26.41 10.24 -27.42
CA HIS A 217 27.13 11.32 -28.05
C HIS A 217 27.81 10.90 -29.37
N ASN A 218 28.36 9.71 -29.43
CA ASN A 218 29.22 9.24 -30.51
C ASN A 218 28.80 7.89 -31.12
N PRO A 219 27.54 7.72 -31.62
CA PRO A 219 27.05 6.43 -32.10
C PRO A 219 27.84 5.90 -33.28
N GLY A 220 28.39 6.79 -34.12
CA GLY A 220 29.20 6.42 -35.30
C GLY A 220 30.50 5.67 -34.97
N LYS A 221 31.12 5.92 -33.81
CA LYS A 221 32.31 5.24 -33.32
C LYS A 221 32.07 3.72 -33.13
N TYR A 222 30.91 3.38 -32.59
CA TYR A 222 30.54 1.99 -32.31
C TYR A 222 30.07 1.26 -33.57
N THR A 223 29.29 1.90 -34.42
CA THR A 223 28.79 1.33 -35.65
C THR A 223 29.93 1.07 -36.67
N ALA A 224 30.98 1.91 -36.67
CA ALA A 224 32.14 1.74 -37.55
C ALA A 224 32.91 0.45 -37.31
N ILE A 225 32.90 -0.07 -36.07
CA ILE A 225 33.55 -1.33 -35.67
C ILE A 225 32.59 -2.52 -35.81
N GLY A 226 31.28 -2.25 -36.10
CA GLY A 226 30.23 -3.28 -36.16
C GLY A 226 29.64 -3.66 -34.78
N ALA A 227 29.88 -2.86 -33.75
CA ALA A 227 29.28 -3.08 -32.43
C ALA A 227 27.77 -2.85 -32.50
N LYS A 228 27.00 -3.75 -31.88
CA LYS A 228 25.56 -3.60 -31.72
C LYS A 228 25.28 -2.66 -30.53
N LEU A 229 24.48 -1.66 -30.80
CA LEU A 229 24.11 -0.64 -29.83
C LEU A 229 23.12 -1.20 -28.80
N PRO A 230 23.34 -1.01 -27.48
CA PRO A 230 22.38 -1.43 -26.49
C PRO A 230 21.10 -0.58 -26.61
N LYS A 231 19.94 -1.23 -26.61
CA LYS A 231 18.63 -0.55 -26.59
C LYS A 231 18.23 -0.11 -25.19
N GLY A 232 18.69 -0.85 -24.19
CA GLY A 232 18.36 -0.54 -22.81
C GLY A 232 19.31 -1.16 -21.79
N ALA A 233 19.28 -0.60 -20.58
CA ALA A 233 19.98 -1.17 -19.43
C ALA A 233 19.01 -1.30 -18.24
N LEU A 234 19.19 -2.37 -17.47
CA LEU A 234 18.42 -2.65 -16.27
C LEU A 234 19.27 -2.39 -15.03
N LEU A 235 18.87 -1.40 -14.23
CA LEU A 235 19.47 -1.11 -12.93
C LEU A 235 18.86 -2.05 -11.88
N VAL A 236 19.69 -2.84 -11.24
CA VAL A 236 19.27 -3.87 -10.29
C VAL A 236 19.96 -3.66 -8.97
N GLY A 237 19.23 -3.75 -7.86
CA GLY A 237 19.84 -3.63 -6.53
C GLY A 237 18.81 -3.41 -5.43
N SER A 238 19.25 -3.39 -4.18
CA SER A 238 18.41 -3.19 -3.01
C SER A 238 17.64 -1.85 -3.05
N PRO A 239 16.48 -1.74 -2.36
CA PRO A 239 15.81 -0.44 -2.20
C PRO A 239 16.75 0.58 -1.56
N GLY A 240 16.66 1.86 -1.97
CA GLY A 240 17.44 2.93 -1.37
C GLY A 240 18.90 3.05 -1.82
N THR A 241 19.39 2.18 -2.73
CA THR A 241 20.78 2.26 -3.26
C THR A 241 21.02 3.39 -4.25
N GLY A 242 19.96 4.11 -4.66
CA GLY A 242 20.09 5.30 -5.53
C GLY A 242 19.88 5.03 -7.03
N LYS A 243 19.21 3.94 -7.44
CA LYS A 243 18.93 3.59 -8.85
C LYS A 243 18.28 4.74 -9.63
N THR A 244 17.25 5.35 -9.08
CA THR A 244 16.54 6.49 -9.68
C THR A 244 17.45 7.73 -9.76
N LEU A 245 18.27 7.99 -8.75
CA LEU A 245 19.25 9.07 -8.74
C LEU A 245 20.32 8.86 -9.81
N LEU A 246 20.82 7.64 -9.92
CA LEU A 246 21.82 7.27 -10.92
C LEU A 246 21.28 7.43 -12.36
N ALA A 247 20.02 7.02 -12.61
CA ALA A 247 19.39 7.23 -13.92
C ALA A 247 19.24 8.71 -14.27
N LYS A 248 18.91 9.57 -13.30
CA LYS A 248 18.87 11.03 -13.48
C LYS A 248 20.27 11.61 -13.74
N ALA A 249 21.29 11.09 -13.05
CA ALA A 249 22.67 11.52 -13.24
C ALA A 249 23.18 11.19 -14.64
N VAL A 250 22.83 10.02 -15.18
CA VAL A 250 23.16 9.64 -16.57
C VAL A 250 22.58 10.65 -17.56
N ALA A 251 21.31 11.02 -17.39
CA ALA A 251 20.67 11.98 -18.28
C ALA A 251 21.26 13.39 -18.15
N GLY A 252 21.65 13.78 -16.93
CA GLY A 252 22.30 15.07 -16.69
C GLY A 252 23.73 15.14 -17.24
N GLU A 253 24.51 14.05 -17.10
CA GLU A 253 25.84 13.93 -17.65
C GLU A 253 25.82 13.90 -19.19
N ALA A 254 24.84 13.16 -19.76
CA ALA A 254 24.61 13.13 -21.20
C ALA A 254 23.97 14.41 -21.74
N ASN A 255 23.48 15.30 -20.89
CA ASN A 255 22.74 16.53 -21.24
C ASN A 255 21.59 16.28 -22.25
N VAL A 256 20.81 15.23 -22.00
CA VAL A 256 19.65 14.82 -22.83
C VAL A 256 18.36 14.89 -22.01
N PRO A 257 17.19 15.03 -22.69
CA PRO A 257 15.89 14.98 -22.05
C PRO A 257 15.65 13.63 -21.33
N PHE A 258 15.05 13.70 -20.15
CA PHE A 258 14.77 12.56 -19.28
C PHE A 258 13.26 12.36 -19.11
N PHE A 259 12.77 11.20 -19.53
CA PHE A 259 11.39 10.77 -19.31
C PHE A 259 11.35 9.81 -18.14
N SER A 260 10.72 10.18 -17.04
CA SER A 260 10.59 9.32 -15.85
C SER A 260 9.15 8.87 -15.66
N ILE A 261 8.97 7.57 -15.47
CA ILE A 261 7.68 6.95 -15.18
C ILE A 261 7.87 5.75 -14.26
N SER A 262 6.94 5.54 -13.31
CA SER A 262 6.90 4.29 -12.55
C SER A 262 6.11 3.21 -13.28
N GLY A 263 6.54 1.96 -13.19
CA GLY A 263 5.83 0.80 -13.71
C GLY A 263 4.38 0.72 -13.24
N SER A 264 4.09 1.17 -12.02
CA SER A 264 2.74 1.24 -11.47
C SER A 264 1.79 2.16 -12.27
N ASN A 265 2.32 3.19 -12.92
CA ASN A 265 1.52 4.12 -13.75
C ASN A 265 1.00 3.49 -15.04
N PHE A 266 1.48 2.32 -15.40
CA PHE A 266 0.98 1.58 -16.56
C PHE A 266 -0.11 0.57 -16.18
N VAL A 267 -0.33 0.31 -14.90
CA VAL A 267 -1.35 -0.63 -14.42
C VAL A 267 -2.67 0.13 -14.21
N GLU A 268 -3.69 -0.24 -14.95
CA GLU A 268 -5.01 0.38 -14.91
C GLU A 268 -6.12 -0.68 -14.84
N MET A 269 -7.32 -0.26 -14.42
CA MET A 269 -8.47 -1.19 -14.36
C MET A 269 -9.03 -1.54 -15.74
N PHE A 270 -8.76 -0.72 -16.77
CA PHE A 270 -9.28 -0.92 -18.12
C PHE A 270 -8.21 -1.48 -19.05
N VAL A 271 -8.51 -2.63 -19.62
CA VAL A 271 -7.61 -3.34 -20.55
C VAL A 271 -7.26 -2.45 -21.75
N GLY A 272 -5.96 -2.32 -22.05
CA GLY A 272 -5.42 -1.57 -23.18
C GLY A 272 -5.04 -0.12 -22.88
N VAL A 273 -5.36 0.44 -21.72
CA VAL A 273 -4.95 1.81 -21.34
C VAL A 273 -3.45 1.87 -21.06
N GLY A 274 -2.91 0.91 -20.32
CA GLY A 274 -1.48 0.80 -20.05
C GLY A 274 -0.67 0.64 -21.34
N ALA A 275 -1.09 -0.24 -22.23
CA ALA A 275 -0.47 -0.41 -23.54
C ALA A 275 -0.51 0.87 -24.40
N SER A 276 -1.58 1.67 -24.30
CA SER A 276 -1.63 2.97 -24.98
C SER A 276 -0.63 3.96 -24.40
N ARG A 277 -0.46 3.98 -23.07
CA ARG A 277 0.54 4.85 -22.40
C ARG A 277 1.97 4.50 -22.81
N VAL A 278 2.28 3.23 -22.86
CA VAL A 278 3.60 2.78 -23.35
C VAL A 278 3.85 3.31 -24.76
N ARG A 279 2.90 3.13 -25.67
CA ARG A 279 3.02 3.62 -27.06
C ARG A 279 3.16 5.13 -27.13
N ASP A 280 2.39 5.88 -26.37
CA ASP A 280 2.44 7.34 -26.34
C ASP A 280 3.80 7.83 -25.77
N LEU A 281 4.33 7.19 -24.72
CA LEU A 281 5.65 7.49 -24.16
C LEU A 281 6.77 7.35 -25.20
N PHE A 282 6.85 6.21 -25.88
CA PHE A 282 7.87 5.97 -26.92
C PHE A 282 7.71 6.91 -28.09
N LYS A 283 6.47 7.23 -28.47
CA LYS A 283 6.18 8.21 -29.54
C LYS A 283 6.63 9.62 -29.18
N GLU A 284 6.43 10.06 -27.93
CA GLU A 284 6.90 11.38 -27.46
C GLU A 284 8.42 11.41 -27.35
N ALA A 285 9.04 10.36 -26.80
CA ALA A 285 10.48 10.25 -26.73
C ALA A 285 11.16 10.30 -28.12
N ALA A 286 10.59 9.61 -29.11
CA ALA A 286 11.11 9.63 -30.48
C ALA A 286 11.08 11.02 -31.14
N LYS A 287 10.23 11.96 -30.67
CA LYS A 287 10.18 13.34 -31.20
C LYS A 287 11.31 14.22 -30.69
N VAL A 288 11.86 13.90 -29.53
CA VAL A 288 12.87 14.72 -28.83
C VAL A 288 14.21 14.01 -28.68
N ALA A 289 14.40 12.92 -29.43
CA ALA A 289 15.66 12.19 -29.43
C ALA A 289 16.86 13.09 -29.84
N PRO A 290 18.05 12.94 -29.20
CA PRO A 290 18.43 11.91 -28.23
C PRO A 290 17.82 12.15 -26.84
N CYS A 291 17.37 11.07 -26.17
CA CYS A 291 16.74 11.14 -24.87
C CYS A 291 16.85 9.80 -24.11
N ILE A 292 16.59 9.85 -22.81
CA ILE A 292 16.53 8.67 -21.95
C ILE A 292 15.11 8.47 -21.43
N ILE A 293 14.58 7.25 -21.57
CA ILE A 293 13.33 6.80 -20.94
C ILE A 293 13.73 5.98 -19.70
N PHE A 294 13.24 6.39 -18.53
CA PHE A 294 13.44 5.66 -17.29
C PHE A 294 12.12 5.09 -16.77
N ILE A 295 12.11 3.78 -16.56
CA ILE A 295 10.96 3.04 -16.01
C ILE A 295 11.37 2.50 -14.65
N ASP A 296 10.89 3.12 -13.59
CA ASP A 296 11.12 2.65 -12.23
C ASP A 296 10.14 1.52 -11.88
N GLU A 297 10.53 0.62 -10.97
CA GLU A 297 9.71 -0.51 -10.55
C GLU A 297 9.14 -1.33 -11.72
N ILE A 298 10.01 -1.63 -12.70
CA ILE A 298 9.58 -2.31 -13.93
C ILE A 298 8.99 -3.71 -13.66
N ASP A 299 9.29 -4.33 -12.52
CA ASP A 299 8.72 -5.58 -12.05
C ASP A 299 7.20 -5.51 -11.84
N THR A 300 6.63 -4.32 -11.66
CA THR A 300 5.18 -4.14 -11.56
C THR A 300 4.45 -4.58 -12.84
N ILE A 301 5.04 -4.34 -14.01
CA ILE A 301 4.49 -4.73 -15.31
C ILE A 301 5.20 -5.94 -15.93
N GLY A 302 6.46 -6.15 -15.56
CA GLY A 302 7.36 -7.14 -16.15
C GLY A 302 7.35 -8.52 -15.50
N LYS A 303 6.39 -8.83 -14.61
CA LYS A 303 6.35 -10.10 -13.88
C LYS A 303 6.09 -11.29 -14.79
N SER A 304 6.83 -12.39 -14.57
CA SER A 304 6.70 -13.66 -15.28
C SER A 304 5.29 -14.27 -15.14
N ARG A 305 4.83 -14.95 -16.20
CA ARG A 305 3.51 -15.60 -16.32
C ARG A 305 3.29 -16.73 -15.30
N ASP A 306 4.37 -17.43 -14.91
CA ASP A 306 4.30 -18.58 -14.01
C ASP A 306 3.90 -18.25 -12.57
N ALA A 307 3.98 -16.97 -12.18
CA ALA A 307 3.69 -16.52 -10.82
C ALA A 307 2.23 -16.20 -10.52
N SER A 308 1.30 -16.35 -11.50
CA SER A 308 -0.10 -15.93 -11.34
C SER A 308 -1.07 -16.99 -11.87
N ARG A 309 -1.48 -17.91 -11.01
CA ARG A 309 -2.50 -18.95 -11.34
C ARG A 309 -3.96 -18.47 -11.21
N PHE A 310 -4.24 -17.22 -10.85
CA PHE A 310 -5.61 -16.70 -10.70
C PHE A 310 -5.85 -15.49 -11.59
N GLY A 311 -6.90 -15.55 -12.39
CA GLY A 311 -7.29 -14.60 -13.42
C GLY A 311 -7.39 -13.15 -12.93
N GLY A 312 -6.82 -12.22 -13.68
CA GLY A 312 -6.79 -10.77 -13.46
C GLY A 312 -5.61 -10.06 -14.11
N ASN A 313 -4.78 -10.74 -14.90
CA ASN A 313 -3.51 -10.19 -15.41
C ASN A 313 -3.53 -9.76 -16.89
N ASP A 314 -4.66 -9.83 -17.59
CA ASP A 314 -4.74 -9.54 -19.04
C ASP A 314 -4.23 -8.14 -19.39
N GLU A 315 -4.48 -7.15 -18.53
CA GLU A 315 -4.04 -5.77 -18.74
C GLU A 315 -2.53 -5.62 -18.60
N ARG A 316 -1.92 -6.24 -17.55
CA ARG A 316 -0.47 -6.22 -17.36
C ARG A 316 0.26 -6.95 -18.48
N GLU A 317 -0.25 -8.12 -18.89
CA GLU A 317 0.31 -8.88 -19.98
C GLU A 317 0.25 -8.11 -21.31
N GLN A 318 -0.87 -7.44 -21.58
CA GLN A 318 -1.01 -6.61 -22.77
C GLN A 318 -0.05 -5.41 -22.74
N THR A 319 0.15 -4.80 -21.56
CA THR A 319 1.09 -3.71 -21.35
C THR A 319 2.53 -4.17 -21.53
N LEU A 320 2.89 -5.32 -20.94
CA LEU A 320 4.20 -5.94 -21.14
C LEU A 320 4.48 -6.25 -22.62
N ASN A 321 3.52 -6.88 -23.30
CA ASN A 321 3.64 -7.21 -24.72
C ASN A 321 3.81 -5.95 -25.59
N GLN A 322 3.13 -4.86 -25.22
CA GLN A 322 3.32 -3.57 -25.90
C GLN A 322 4.72 -2.99 -25.63
N LEU A 323 5.21 -3.05 -24.38
CA LEU A 323 6.56 -2.60 -24.03
C LEU A 323 7.62 -3.39 -24.82
N LEU A 324 7.47 -4.72 -24.91
CA LEU A 324 8.35 -5.58 -25.69
C LEU A 324 8.32 -5.20 -27.18
N ALA A 325 7.13 -4.94 -27.73
CA ALA A 325 6.97 -4.51 -29.12
C ALA A 325 7.62 -3.15 -29.41
N GLU A 326 7.50 -2.18 -28.49
CA GLU A 326 8.16 -0.88 -28.63
C GLU A 326 9.68 -1.01 -28.53
N LEU A 327 10.20 -1.82 -27.56
CA LEU A 327 11.64 -2.11 -27.44
C LEU A 327 12.22 -2.79 -28.68
N ASP A 328 11.48 -3.72 -29.30
CA ASP A 328 11.90 -4.38 -30.54
C ASP A 328 11.82 -3.43 -31.74
N GLY A 329 10.81 -2.56 -31.76
CA GLY A 329 10.45 -1.73 -32.90
C GLY A 329 11.22 -0.42 -33.04
N PHE A 330 11.90 0.07 -31.99
CA PHE A 330 12.66 1.32 -32.13
C PHE A 330 14.11 1.08 -32.62
N ASP A 331 14.59 2.05 -33.37
CA ASP A 331 15.93 2.07 -33.91
C ASP A 331 16.88 2.76 -32.91
N PRO A 332 17.88 2.03 -32.35
CA PRO A 332 18.81 2.60 -31.37
C PRO A 332 19.68 3.72 -31.97
N SER A 333 19.85 3.76 -33.30
CA SER A 333 20.61 4.83 -33.96
C SER A 333 19.97 6.22 -33.81
N LYS A 334 18.68 6.29 -33.45
CA LYS A 334 17.98 7.56 -33.17
C LYS A 334 18.32 8.16 -31.82
N GLY A 335 19.13 7.50 -30.99
CA GLY A 335 19.58 8.03 -29.70
C GLY A 335 18.53 7.95 -28.58
N VAL A 336 17.59 7.02 -28.66
CA VAL A 336 16.68 6.72 -27.52
C VAL A 336 17.25 5.54 -26.74
N ILE A 337 17.42 5.69 -25.43
CA ILE A 337 17.86 4.60 -24.54
C ILE A 337 16.81 4.42 -23.44
N VAL A 338 16.53 3.17 -23.13
CA VAL A 338 15.58 2.81 -22.06
C VAL A 338 16.35 2.29 -20.84
N LEU A 339 16.20 2.95 -19.71
CA LEU A 339 16.71 2.48 -18.42
C LEU A 339 15.53 1.91 -17.61
N GLY A 340 15.61 0.65 -17.22
CA GLY A 340 14.69 0.04 -16.27
C GLY A 340 15.30 -0.02 -14.89
N ALA A 341 14.52 0.08 -13.81
CA ALA A 341 14.99 -0.19 -12.46
C ALA A 341 14.09 -1.19 -11.75
N THR A 342 14.69 -2.10 -10.99
CA THR A 342 13.97 -3.09 -10.18
C THR A 342 14.77 -3.49 -8.95
N ASN A 343 14.05 -3.85 -7.88
CA ASN A 343 14.60 -4.51 -6.71
C ASN A 343 14.46 -6.04 -6.79
N ARG A 344 13.71 -6.55 -7.78
CA ARG A 344 13.33 -7.96 -7.91
C ARG A 344 13.56 -8.50 -9.32
N PRO A 345 14.82 -8.61 -9.76
CA PRO A 345 15.13 -9.08 -11.12
C PRO A 345 14.65 -10.52 -11.37
N GLU A 346 14.55 -11.33 -10.33
CA GLU A 346 14.13 -12.73 -10.39
C GLU A 346 12.67 -12.93 -10.81
N VAL A 347 11.79 -11.94 -10.59
CA VAL A 347 10.38 -12.02 -10.97
C VAL A 347 10.12 -11.55 -12.40
N LEU A 348 11.11 -10.93 -13.05
CA LEU A 348 10.96 -10.40 -14.41
C LEU A 348 10.80 -11.50 -15.44
N ASP A 349 9.96 -11.23 -16.44
CA ASP A 349 9.82 -12.09 -17.60
C ASP A 349 11.16 -12.13 -18.37
N LYS A 350 11.63 -13.35 -18.64
CA LYS A 350 12.89 -13.60 -19.37
C LYS A 350 12.91 -12.93 -20.75
N ALA A 351 11.74 -12.63 -21.32
CA ALA A 351 11.63 -11.92 -22.59
C ALA A 351 12.17 -10.48 -22.52
N LEU A 352 12.07 -9.80 -21.37
CA LEU A 352 12.65 -8.47 -21.17
C LEU A 352 14.18 -8.48 -21.18
N LEU A 353 14.78 -9.58 -20.74
CA LEU A 353 16.23 -9.75 -20.58
C LEU A 353 16.92 -10.33 -21.82
N ARG A 354 16.17 -10.52 -22.93
CA ARG A 354 16.75 -10.99 -24.19
C ARG A 354 17.55 -9.89 -24.88
N PRO A 355 18.65 -10.25 -25.59
CA PRO A 355 19.40 -9.28 -26.39
C PRO A 355 18.49 -8.51 -27.35
N GLY A 356 18.72 -7.20 -27.46
CA GLY A 356 17.89 -6.27 -28.22
C GLY A 356 16.79 -5.58 -27.41
N ARG A 357 16.77 -5.76 -26.08
CA ARG A 357 15.83 -5.14 -25.14
C ARG A 357 16.61 -4.53 -23.97
N PHE A 358 16.57 -5.15 -22.77
CA PHE A 358 17.47 -4.78 -21.68
C PHE A 358 18.77 -5.60 -21.82
N ASP A 359 19.63 -5.13 -22.69
CA ASP A 359 20.85 -5.83 -23.08
C ASP A 359 21.89 -5.89 -21.97
N ARG A 360 21.89 -4.86 -21.13
CA ARG A 360 22.84 -4.73 -20.02
C ARG A 360 22.12 -4.78 -18.69
N ARG A 361 22.69 -5.52 -17.76
CA ARG A 361 22.28 -5.55 -16.38
C ARG A 361 23.36 -4.88 -15.55
N ILE A 362 23.01 -3.78 -14.89
CA ILE A 362 23.93 -2.97 -14.09
C ILE A 362 23.49 -3.10 -12.64
N THR A 363 24.38 -3.68 -11.82
CA THR A 363 24.10 -3.86 -10.39
C THR A 363 24.44 -2.58 -9.64
N VAL A 364 23.53 -2.12 -8.80
CA VAL A 364 23.67 -0.96 -7.92
C VAL A 364 23.65 -1.49 -6.49
N ASP A 365 24.81 -1.89 -6.03
CA ASP A 365 24.99 -2.55 -4.74
C ASP A 365 24.94 -1.59 -3.55
N ARG A 366 24.94 -2.16 -2.34
CA ARG A 366 25.14 -1.38 -1.13
C ARG A 366 26.56 -0.79 -1.15
N PRO A 367 26.73 0.48 -0.74
CA PRO A 367 28.04 1.11 -0.75
C PRO A 367 28.99 0.44 0.25
N ASN A 368 30.24 0.16 -0.17
CA ASN A 368 31.34 -0.24 0.71
C ASN A 368 31.76 0.94 1.60
N LEU A 369 32.73 0.76 2.49
CA LEU A 369 33.19 1.80 3.43
C LEU A 369 33.57 3.10 2.72
N ALA A 370 34.35 3.04 1.64
CA ALA A 370 34.74 4.21 0.86
C ALA A 370 33.52 4.88 0.21
N GLY A 371 32.60 4.10 -0.33
CA GLY A 371 31.34 4.56 -0.92
C GLY A 371 30.42 5.23 0.12
N ARG A 372 30.33 4.69 1.34
CA ARG A 372 29.56 5.32 2.43
C ARG A 372 30.16 6.65 2.84
N LEU A 373 31.50 6.69 2.97
CA LEU A 373 32.19 7.94 3.28
C LEU A 373 31.93 9.00 2.21
N ALA A 374 32.08 8.63 0.93
CA ALA A 374 31.81 9.54 -0.19
C ALA A 374 30.34 9.98 -0.22
N THR A 375 29.39 9.08 0.09
CA THR A 375 27.95 9.38 0.18
C THR A 375 27.66 10.37 1.32
N LEU A 376 28.25 10.16 2.50
CA LEU A 376 28.14 11.10 3.63
C LEU A 376 28.70 12.47 3.26
N GLN A 377 29.85 12.53 2.57
CA GLN A 377 30.44 13.78 2.09
C GLN A 377 29.52 14.52 1.11
N VAL A 378 28.85 13.81 0.20
CA VAL A 378 27.87 14.40 -0.72
C VAL A 378 26.67 14.98 0.04
N HIS A 379 26.10 14.25 0.98
CA HIS A 379 24.92 14.70 1.74
C HIS A 379 25.24 15.80 2.75
N THR A 380 26.49 15.92 3.20
CA THR A 380 26.91 16.97 4.14
C THR A 380 27.41 18.24 3.46
N ARG A 381 27.53 18.30 2.12
CA ARG A 381 28.04 19.50 1.39
C ARG A 381 27.34 20.81 1.77
N ASN A 382 26.03 20.75 2.01
CA ASN A 382 25.21 21.93 2.32
C ASN A 382 24.89 22.05 3.81
N ILE A 383 25.56 21.28 4.68
CA ILE A 383 25.33 21.26 6.12
C ILE A 383 26.57 21.80 6.83
N HIS A 384 26.34 22.65 7.81
CA HIS A 384 27.43 23.13 8.65
C HIS A 384 27.84 22.06 9.65
N LEU A 385 29.03 21.52 9.49
CA LEU A 385 29.64 20.57 10.42
C LEU A 385 30.52 21.28 11.43
N ALA A 386 30.58 20.78 12.65
CA ALA A 386 31.50 21.20 13.68
C ALA A 386 32.91 20.59 13.45
N GLU A 387 33.94 21.15 14.08
CA GLU A 387 35.33 20.70 13.89
C GLU A 387 35.60 19.27 14.44
N ASP A 388 34.75 18.78 15.30
CA ASP A 388 34.85 17.46 15.93
C ASP A 388 34.32 16.29 15.05
N VAL A 389 33.70 16.61 13.89
CA VAL A 389 33.05 15.61 13.05
C VAL A 389 34.08 14.78 12.27
N ASN A 390 34.04 13.48 12.51
CA ASN A 390 34.79 12.49 11.75
C ASN A 390 33.79 11.58 10.98
N LEU A 391 33.67 11.84 9.67
CA LEU A 391 32.78 11.07 8.79
C LEU A 391 33.24 9.64 8.56
N GLU A 392 34.53 9.33 8.68
CA GLU A 392 35.04 7.95 8.57
C GLU A 392 34.47 7.06 9.68
N LYS A 393 34.48 7.56 10.93
CA LYS A 393 33.87 6.83 12.04
C LYS A 393 32.37 6.57 11.82
N ILE A 394 31.67 7.54 11.23
CA ILE A 394 30.25 7.35 10.88
C ILE A 394 30.09 6.34 9.73
N ALA A 395 30.98 6.39 8.72
CA ALA A 395 30.96 5.42 7.63
C ALA A 395 31.25 3.98 8.13
N GLN A 396 32.15 3.82 9.09
CA GLN A 396 32.40 2.52 9.77
C GLN A 396 31.15 2.06 10.53
N ALA A 397 30.55 2.96 11.32
CA ALA A 397 29.37 2.64 12.11
C ALA A 397 28.15 2.25 11.25
N THR A 398 28.05 2.78 10.04
CA THR A 398 26.93 2.56 9.12
C THR A 398 27.13 1.40 8.17
N ALA A 399 27.86 0.36 8.57
CA ALA A 399 28.03 -0.85 7.78
C ALA A 399 26.66 -1.45 7.37
N GLY A 400 26.48 -1.79 6.09
CA GLY A 400 25.24 -2.34 5.56
C GLY A 400 24.13 -1.31 5.25
N CYS A 401 24.29 -0.02 5.63
CA CYS A 401 23.35 1.03 5.27
C CYS A 401 23.40 1.34 3.77
N VAL A 402 22.24 1.69 3.20
CA VAL A 402 22.13 2.17 1.83
C VAL A 402 22.21 3.71 1.75
N GLY A 403 22.34 4.25 0.55
CA GLY A 403 22.45 5.70 0.34
C GLY A 403 21.28 6.51 0.95
N ALA A 404 20.06 5.96 0.90
CA ALA A 404 18.88 6.59 1.49
C ALA A 404 18.96 6.67 3.02
N ASP A 405 19.51 5.64 3.68
CA ASP A 405 19.69 5.63 5.13
C ASP A 405 20.71 6.69 5.56
N LEU A 406 21.82 6.79 4.81
CA LEU A 406 22.85 7.78 5.06
C LEU A 406 22.33 9.22 4.86
N ALA A 407 21.51 9.45 3.84
CA ALA A 407 20.85 10.74 3.61
C ALA A 407 19.92 11.10 4.79
N ASN A 408 19.12 10.13 5.24
CA ASN A 408 18.22 10.29 6.37
C ASN A 408 18.98 10.55 7.67
N LEU A 409 20.08 9.82 7.92
CA LEU A 409 20.95 10.01 9.07
C LEU A 409 21.48 11.46 9.14
N VAL A 410 22.01 11.96 8.02
CA VAL A 410 22.54 13.33 7.97
C VAL A 410 21.44 14.37 8.21
N ASN A 411 20.26 14.15 7.65
CA ASN A 411 19.09 15.02 7.87
C ASN A 411 18.62 14.99 9.34
N GLU A 412 18.50 13.82 9.96
CA GLU A 412 18.13 13.70 11.38
C GLU A 412 19.17 14.33 12.31
N ALA A 413 20.46 14.22 11.99
CA ALA A 413 21.52 14.90 12.73
C ALA A 413 21.37 16.43 12.66
N ALA A 414 21.06 16.96 11.47
CA ALA A 414 20.82 18.40 11.29
C ALA A 414 19.57 18.85 12.07
N LEU A 415 18.48 18.10 12.01
CA LEU A 415 17.27 18.39 12.77
C LEU A 415 17.53 18.34 14.29
N ARG A 416 18.37 17.41 14.75
CA ARG A 416 18.76 17.33 16.17
C ARG A 416 19.56 18.55 16.58
N ALA A 417 20.54 18.98 15.79
CA ALA A 417 21.33 20.17 16.07
C ALA A 417 20.44 21.42 16.22
N VAL A 418 19.44 21.58 15.32
CA VAL A 418 18.48 22.71 15.40
C VAL A 418 17.60 22.59 16.66
N ARG A 419 17.08 21.39 16.98
CA ARG A 419 16.29 21.16 18.21
C ARG A 419 17.07 21.49 19.48
N LYS A 420 18.40 21.37 19.46
CA LYS A 420 19.29 21.72 20.55
C LYS A 420 19.81 23.18 20.49
N GLY A 421 19.28 24.00 19.57
CA GLY A 421 19.64 25.41 19.42
C GLY A 421 21.06 25.67 18.85
N ARG A 422 21.67 24.63 18.23
CA ARG A 422 23.02 24.74 17.63
C ARG A 422 22.94 25.09 16.15
N LYS A 423 24.01 25.72 15.65
CA LYS A 423 24.10 26.14 14.25
C LYS A 423 24.96 25.18 13.38
N ALA A 424 25.58 24.20 14.02
CA ALA A 424 26.39 23.19 13.36
C ALA A 424 26.10 21.83 13.94
N VAL A 425 26.24 20.80 13.10
CA VAL A 425 26.10 19.40 13.46
C VAL A 425 27.42 18.91 14.06
N ASN A 426 27.41 18.33 15.23
CA ASN A 426 28.56 17.70 15.87
C ASN A 426 28.57 16.18 15.68
N GLN A 427 29.66 15.53 16.08
CA GLN A 427 29.81 14.06 15.98
C GLN A 427 28.70 13.31 16.74
N ASN A 428 28.32 13.81 17.92
CA ASN A 428 27.27 13.20 18.72
C ASN A 428 25.88 13.27 18.04
N ASP A 429 25.59 14.33 17.27
CA ASP A 429 24.36 14.40 16.49
C ASP A 429 24.28 13.29 15.45
N LEU A 430 25.37 13.00 14.77
CA LEU A 430 25.45 11.95 13.75
C LEU A 430 25.33 10.56 14.39
N LEU A 431 25.97 10.33 15.53
CA LEU A 431 25.86 9.05 16.25
C LEU A 431 24.43 8.81 16.76
N VAL A 432 23.80 9.81 17.38
CA VAL A 432 22.42 9.71 17.86
C VAL A 432 21.45 9.59 16.67
N ALA A 433 21.68 10.28 15.57
CA ALA A 433 20.87 10.13 14.37
C ALA A 433 20.97 8.71 13.79
N PHE A 434 22.16 8.12 13.80
CA PHE A 434 22.35 6.72 13.42
C PHE A 434 21.51 5.78 14.29
N GLU A 435 21.50 5.97 15.61
CA GLU A 435 20.65 5.21 16.52
C GLU A 435 19.17 5.39 16.23
N VAL A 436 18.73 6.62 15.93
CA VAL A 436 17.35 6.92 15.57
C VAL A 436 16.95 6.22 14.27
N VAL A 437 17.84 6.13 13.29
CA VAL A 437 17.57 5.43 12.02
C VAL A 437 17.45 3.92 12.24
N ILE A 438 18.29 3.32 13.09
CA ILE A 438 18.29 1.87 13.32
C ILE A 438 17.25 1.43 14.36
N ALA A 439 17.22 2.08 15.52
CA ALA A 439 16.39 1.65 16.67
C ALA A 439 15.11 2.49 16.83
N GLY A 440 14.99 3.60 16.08
CA GLY A 440 13.93 4.58 16.27
C GLY A 440 14.23 5.58 17.36
N SER A 441 13.33 6.53 17.57
CA SER A 441 13.46 7.54 18.63
C SER A 441 13.15 6.95 19.99
N GLU A 442 13.77 7.49 21.04
CA GLU A 442 13.47 7.10 22.40
C GLU A 442 12.01 7.40 22.77
N LYS A 443 11.37 6.48 23.48
CA LYS A 443 10.02 6.66 24.03
C LYS A 443 10.09 7.47 25.31
N LYS A 444 9.52 8.66 25.30
CA LYS A 444 9.34 9.47 26.49
C LYS A 444 8.05 9.04 27.19
N GLY A 445 8.14 8.60 28.45
CA GLY A 445 6.98 8.29 29.28
C GLY A 445 6.57 6.81 29.34
N THR A 446 7.37 5.88 28.83
CA THR A 446 7.16 4.45 29.11
C THR A 446 7.58 4.18 30.56
N VAL A 447 6.63 3.78 31.38
CA VAL A 447 6.90 3.36 32.78
C VAL A 447 7.22 1.87 32.72
N ILE A 448 8.49 1.52 32.93
CA ILE A 448 8.96 0.15 33.07
C ILE A 448 9.12 -0.12 34.58
N THR A 449 8.67 -1.26 35.08
CA THR A 449 8.84 -1.64 36.43
C THR A 449 10.33 -1.93 36.74
N ASP A 450 10.76 -1.78 37.99
CA ASP A 450 12.16 -2.06 38.39
C ASP A 450 12.55 -3.51 38.10
N GLU A 451 11.61 -4.45 38.23
CA GLU A 451 11.82 -5.86 37.89
C GLU A 451 12.07 -6.06 36.41
N GLU A 452 11.22 -5.46 35.55
CA GLU A 452 11.41 -5.52 34.08
C GLU A 452 12.71 -4.83 33.66
N LYS A 453 13.01 -3.67 34.24
CA LYS A 453 14.28 -2.95 34.00
C LYS A 453 15.49 -3.79 34.33
N LYS A 454 15.42 -4.55 35.43
CA LYS A 454 16.47 -5.50 35.81
C LYS A 454 16.60 -6.62 34.79
N ILE A 455 15.47 -7.22 34.35
CA ILE A 455 15.49 -8.30 33.36
C ILE A 455 16.12 -7.82 32.06
N ILE A 456 15.68 -6.63 31.56
CA ILE A 456 16.22 -6.01 30.32
C ILE A 456 17.73 -5.76 30.47
N ALA A 457 18.19 -5.24 31.61
CA ALA A 457 19.61 -4.97 31.83
C ALA A 457 20.45 -6.25 31.78
N TYR A 458 20.00 -7.32 32.39
CA TYR A 458 20.69 -8.61 32.32
C TYR A 458 20.62 -9.24 30.91
N HIS A 459 19.53 -9.04 30.19
CA HIS A 459 19.37 -9.46 28.80
C HIS A 459 20.43 -8.81 27.92
N GLU A 460 20.50 -7.48 27.94
CA GLU A 460 21.41 -6.71 27.09
C GLU A 460 22.88 -6.94 27.48
N VAL A 461 23.18 -6.98 28.76
CA VAL A 461 24.52 -7.32 29.21
C VAL A 461 24.92 -8.77 28.90
N GLY A 462 23.94 -9.68 28.84
CA GLY A 462 24.14 -11.04 28.35
C GLY A 462 24.71 -11.09 26.96
N HIS A 463 24.08 -10.38 26.01
CA HIS A 463 24.58 -10.21 24.64
C HIS A 463 26.00 -9.63 24.60
N ALA A 464 26.20 -8.53 25.30
CA ALA A 464 27.45 -7.82 25.30
C ALA A 464 28.61 -8.64 25.91
N LEU A 465 28.38 -9.32 27.04
CA LEU A 465 29.42 -10.10 27.71
C LEU A 465 29.82 -11.33 26.91
N VAL A 466 28.84 -12.05 26.32
CA VAL A 466 29.16 -13.22 25.48
C VAL A 466 29.91 -12.77 24.23
N ALA A 467 29.55 -11.64 23.59
CA ALA A 467 30.31 -11.08 22.50
C ALA A 467 31.74 -10.74 22.89
N ALA A 468 31.95 -10.04 24.02
CA ALA A 468 33.28 -9.63 24.49
C ALA A 468 34.20 -10.81 24.89
N LYS A 469 33.63 -11.97 25.25
CA LYS A 469 34.38 -13.17 25.63
C LYS A 469 34.67 -14.12 24.49
N GLN A 470 34.21 -13.81 23.28
CA GLN A 470 34.47 -14.60 22.07
C GLN A 470 35.49 -13.92 21.15
N LYS A 471 36.32 -14.71 20.49
CA LYS A 471 37.37 -14.21 19.59
C LYS A 471 36.80 -13.64 18.32
N ASN A 472 35.69 -14.24 17.82
CA ASN A 472 35.15 -14.00 16.48
C ASN A 472 33.86 -13.15 16.51
N ALA A 473 33.46 -12.64 17.67
CA ALA A 473 32.30 -11.79 17.78
C ALA A 473 32.65 -10.33 17.45
N GLN A 474 31.64 -9.58 17.03
CA GLN A 474 31.78 -8.15 16.77
C GLN A 474 31.91 -7.38 18.09
N PRO A 475 32.76 -6.34 18.14
CA PRO A 475 32.92 -5.54 19.35
C PRO A 475 31.63 -4.80 19.72
N VAL A 476 31.39 -4.68 21.02
CA VAL A 476 30.25 -3.93 21.57
C VAL A 476 30.59 -2.45 21.53
N SER A 477 29.73 -1.65 20.95
CA SER A 477 29.87 -0.19 20.91
C SER A 477 29.07 0.49 22.02
N LYS A 478 27.83 0.06 22.25
CA LYS A 478 26.91 0.68 23.21
C LYS A 478 25.90 -0.35 23.72
N ILE A 479 25.50 -0.20 24.98
CA ILE A 479 24.44 -0.98 25.63
C ILE A 479 23.46 0.01 26.26
N THR A 480 22.16 -0.13 26.00
CA THR A 480 21.14 0.72 26.59
C THR A 480 19.89 -0.05 26.97
N ILE A 481 19.26 0.38 28.06
CA ILE A 481 17.97 -0.12 28.56
C ILE A 481 16.86 0.93 28.39
N VAL A 482 17.11 1.97 27.59
CA VAL A 482 16.12 3.00 27.28
C VAL A 482 15.22 2.49 26.14
N PRO A 483 13.88 2.50 26.31
CA PRO A 483 12.96 2.04 25.27
C PRO A 483 12.95 2.93 24.04
N HIS A 484 12.84 2.30 22.86
CA HIS A 484 12.79 2.97 21.56
C HIS A 484 11.48 2.70 20.78
N THR A 485 11.17 3.53 19.81
CA THR A 485 9.88 3.51 19.11
C THR A 485 9.69 2.30 18.19
N GLN A 486 10.73 1.64 17.75
CA GLN A 486 10.65 0.41 16.95
C GLN A 486 10.36 -0.85 17.78
N GLY A 487 10.04 -0.70 19.06
CA GLY A 487 9.59 -1.80 19.92
C GLY A 487 10.66 -2.38 20.81
N ALA A 488 11.91 -2.00 20.67
CA ALA A 488 12.99 -2.42 21.53
C ALA A 488 12.84 -1.76 22.93
N LEU A 489 12.94 -2.56 23.98
CA LEU A 489 12.97 -2.09 25.37
C LEU A 489 14.39 -1.74 25.82
N GLY A 490 15.39 -2.32 25.18
CA GLY A 490 16.81 -2.05 25.24
C GLY A 490 17.45 -2.52 23.93
N TYR A 491 18.72 -2.27 23.76
CA TYR A 491 19.52 -2.89 22.70
C TYR A 491 21.02 -2.84 23.00
N THR A 492 21.73 -3.79 22.43
CA THR A 492 23.18 -3.83 22.40
C THR A 492 23.66 -3.59 20.97
N LEU A 493 24.41 -2.50 20.76
CA LEU A 493 24.93 -2.12 19.46
C LEU A 493 26.31 -2.72 19.25
N HIS A 494 26.45 -3.51 18.20
CA HIS A 494 27.72 -4.05 17.72
C HIS A 494 28.17 -3.28 16.49
N LEU A 495 29.39 -2.80 16.47
CA LEU A 495 29.97 -2.11 15.30
C LEU A 495 31.20 -2.87 14.85
N PRO A 496 31.23 -3.39 13.60
CA PRO A 496 32.42 -4.07 13.09
C PRO A 496 33.57 -3.07 12.92
N GLU A 497 34.78 -3.45 13.34
CA GLU A 497 35.97 -2.68 13.11
C GLU A 497 36.41 -2.73 11.64
N GLU A 498 36.16 -3.86 10.97
CA GLU A 498 36.48 -4.10 9.56
C GLU A 498 35.27 -4.71 8.82
N GLU A 499 35.12 -4.40 7.56
CA GLU A 499 34.12 -5.07 6.70
C GLU A 499 34.60 -6.47 6.34
N LYS A 500 33.92 -7.50 6.87
CA LYS A 500 34.14 -8.89 6.49
C LYS A 500 33.18 -9.27 5.37
N PHE A 501 33.73 -9.67 4.22
CA PHE A 501 32.95 -10.18 3.08
C PHE A 501 32.68 -11.68 3.18
N LEU A 502 33.49 -12.42 3.94
CA LEU A 502 33.35 -13.85 4.14
C LEU A 502 33.22 -14.14 5.62
N MET A 503 32.17 -14.86 6.00
CA MET A 503 31.96 -15.36 7.35
C MET A 503 32.40 -16.84 7.43
N SER A 504 33.26 -17.17 8.36
CA SER A 504 33.57 -18.56 8.67
C SER A 504 32.44 -19.21 9.48
N LYS A 505 32.44 -20.55 9.55
CA LYS A 505 31.51 -21.30 10.44
C LYS A 505 31.59 -20.79 11.88
N GLU A 506 32.81 -20.52 12.38
CA GLU A 506 33.01 -20.02 13.74
C GLU A 506 32.49 -18.59 13.96
N ASP A 507 32.56 -17.72 12.95
CA ASP A 507 31.97 -16.37 13.01
C ASP A 507 30.45 -16.46 13.15
N ILE A 508 29.80 -17.33 12.36
CA ILE A 508 28.35 -17.54 12.40
C ILE A 508 27.92 -18.12 13.75
N LEU A 509 28.63 -19.14 14.23
CA LEU A 509 28.33 -19.74 15.53
C LEU A 509 28.54 -18.75 16.68
N ALA A 510 29.55 -17.87 16.61
CA ALA A 510 29.77 -16.81 17.58
C ALA A 510 28.62 -15.81 17.62
N GLU A 511 28.09 -15.45 16.46
CA GLU A 511 26.94 -14.56 16.37
C GLU A 511 25.66 -15.21 16.90
N ILE A 512 25.40 -16.50 16.58
CA ILE A 512 24.26 -17.26 17.14
C ILE A 512 24.36 -17.32 18.69
N ARG A 513 25.57 -17.60 19.25
CA ARG A 513 25.77 -17.58 20.70
C ARG A 513 25.46 -16.23 21.33
N THR A 514 25.92 -15.16 20.66
CA THR A 514 25.65 -13.77 21.07
C THR A 514 24.15 -13.48 21.08
N LEU A 515 23.42 -13.83 20.00
CA LEU A 515 21.96 -13.65 19.92
C LEU A 515 21.19 -14.44 20.99
N LEU A 516 21.61 -15.65 21.33
CA LEU A 516 20.96 -16.47 22.34
C LEU A 516 21.35 -16.07 23.78
N ALA A 517 22.35 -15.20 23.95
CA ALA A 517 22.90 -14.86 25.26
C ALA A 517 21.93 -14.04 26.10
N GLY A 518 21.11 -13.18 25.53
CA GLY A 518 20.08 -12.42 26.25
C GLY A 518 19.13 -13.35 27.01
N ARG A 519 18.50 -14.30 26.29
CA ARG A 519 17.66 -15.34 26.87
C ARG A 519 18.42 -16.19 27.91
N SER A 520 19.66 -16.56 27.60
CA SER A 520 20.50 -17.36 28.52
C SER A 520 20.75 -16.63 29.84
N SER A 521 20.90 -15.32 29.77
CA SER A 521 21.09 -14.46 30.98
C SER A 521 19.81 -14.36 31.80
N GLU A 522 18.64 -14.18 31.17
CA GLU A 522 17.34 -14.21 31.87
C GLU A 522 17.14 -15.51 32.65
N GLU A 523 17.43 -16.65 32.03
CA GLU A 523 17.29 -17.97 32.67
C GLU A 523 18.24 -18.19 33.84
N ILE A 524 19.50 -17.75 33.72
CA ILE A 524 20.53 -17.96 34.80
C ILE A 524 20.31 -17.01 35.95
N VAL A 525 19.91 -15.76 35.70
CA VAL A 525 19.89 -14.70 36.71
C VAL A 525 18.52 -14.51 37.32
N CYS A 526 17.50 -14.41 36.46
CA CYS A 526 16.14 -14.07 36.84
C CYS A 526 15.26 -15.32 36.98
N ASN A 527 15.75 -16.48 36.61
CA ASN A 527 15.02 -17.75 36.59
C ASN A 527 13.66 -17.62 35.84
N THR A 528 13.64 -16.82 34.79
CA THR A 528 12.46 -16.52 33.96
C THR A 528 12.79 -16.55 32.48
N MET A 529 11.77 -16.61 31.65
CA MET A 529 11.86 -16.52 30.20
C MET A 529 10.84 -15.50 29.75
N THR A 530 11.27 -14.43 29.07
CA THR A 530 10.39 -13.38 28.64
C THR A 530 10.18 -13.42 27.11
N SER A 531 9.17 -12.72 26.60
CA SER A 531 8.95 -12.55 25.16
C SER A 531 9.98 -11.61 24.49
N GLY A 532 10.82 -10.93 25.28
CA GLY A 532 11.81 -9.97 24.76
C GLY A 532 12.82 -10.59 23.79
N ALA A 533 13.20 -11.84 24.00
CA ALA A 533 14.15 -12.56 23.15
C ALA A 533 13.58 -13.07 21.81
N ALA A 534 12.33 -12.73 21.44
CA ALA A 534 11.70 -13.31 20.25
C ALA A 534 12.46 -13.01 18.95
N ASN A 535 12.89 -11.76 18.76
CA ASN A 535 13.64 -11.34 17.55
C ASN A 535 15.03 -11.99 17.49
N ASP A 536 15.71 -12.11 18.62
CA ASP A 536 17.04 -12.74 18.69
C ASP A 536 16.98 -14.23 18.37
N ILE A 537 15.93 -14.91 18.85
CA ILE A 537 15.69 -16.33 18.54
C ILE A 537 15.36 -16.52 17.07
N GLU A 538 14.56 -15.61 16.47
CA GLU A 538 14.23 -15.64 15.04
C GLU A 538 15.49 -15.49 14.20
N ARG A 539 16.31 -14.48 14.46
CA ARG A 539 17.59 -14.25 13.77
C ARG A 539 18.56 -15.40 13.96
N ALA A 540 18.73 -15.90 15.18
CA ALA A 540 19.58 -17.06 15.47
C ALA A 540 19.12 -18.30 14.69
N THR A 541 17.80 -18.50 14.57
CA THR A 541 17.22 -19.63 13.81
C THR A 541 17.48 -19.48 12.32
N GLU A 542 17.33 -18.28 11.78
CA GLU A 542 17.61 -17.98 10.37
C GLU A 542 19.09 -18.24 10.04
N MET A 543 20.01 -17.76 10.89
CA MET A 543 21.46 -17.98 10.69
C MET A 543 21.81 -19.46 10.78
N ALA A 544 21.26 -20.20 11.73
CA ALA A 544 21.49 -21.65 11.86
C ALA A 544 20.93 -22.42 10.65
N ARG A 545 19.76 -22.04 10.12
CA ARG A 545 19.21 -22.60 8.89
C ARG A 545 20.08 -22.31 7.68
N ASN A 546 20.57 -21.08 7.55
CA ASN A 546 21.47 -20.71 6.44
C ASN A 546 22.77 -21.50 6.49
N LEU A 547 23.31 -21.75 7.70
CA LEU A 547 24.50 -22.56 7.90
C LEU A 547 24.29 -23.99 7.40
N VAL A 548 23.13 -24.60 7.70
CA VAL A 548 22.79 -25.98 7.28
C VAL A 548 22.38 -26.03 5.79
N ALA A 549 21.44 -25.16 5.38
CA ALA A 549 20.76 -25.34 4.10
C ALA A 549 21.43 -24.65 2.92
N ARG A 550 22.25 -23.61 3.19
CA ARG A 550 22.79 -22.73 2.13
C ARG A 550 24.30 -22.76 2.05
N PHE A 551 25.00 -22.76 3.19
CA PHE A 551 26.47 -22.58 3.18
C PHE A 551 27.23 -23.89 3.13
N GLY A 552 26.55 -25.06 3.27
CA GLY A 552 27.22 -26.37 3.30
C GLY A 552 28.21 -26.51 4.44
N MET A 553 27.90 -25.90 5.60
CA MET A 553 28.77 -25.89 6.80
C MET A 553 28.31 -26.89 7.86
N CYS A 554 27.56 -27.91 7.45
CA CYS A 554 27.01 -28.96 8.33
C CYS A 554 27.56 -30.33 7.92
N ASP A 555 28.02 -31.09 8.89
CA ASP A 555 28.64 -32.41 8.66
C ASP A 555 27.63 -33.46 8.11
N GLU A 556 26.32 -33.30 8.43
CA GLU A 556 25.25 -34.22 7.97
C GLU A 556 25.00 -34.13 6.45
N PHE A 557 25.12 -32.92 5.86
CA PHE A 557 24.81 -32.68 4.45
C PHE A 557 26.03 -32.28 3.60
N ASP A 558 27.19 -32.13 4.25
CA ASP A 558 28.44 -31.72 3.58
C ASP A 558 28.18 -30.46 2.69
N MET A 559 28.60 -30.49 1.45
CA MET A 559 28.46 -29.38 0.48
C MET A 559 27.13 -29.39 -0.31
N MET A 560 26.10 -30.06 0.21
CA MET A 560 24.80 -30.07 -0.45
C MET A 560 24.02 -28.80 -0.17
N ALA A 561 23.64 -28.04 -1.22
CA ALA A 561 22.70 -26.93 -1.12
C ALA A 561 21.27 -27.47 -1.08
N LEU A 562 20.58 -27.30 0.04
CA LEU A 562 19.21 -27.79 0.25
C LEU A 562 18.15 -26.77 -0.21
N GLY A 563 18.52 -25.54 -0.43
CA GLY A 563 17.61 -24.46 -0.82
C GLY A 563 18.20 -23.51 -1.83
N THR A 564 17.32 -22.87 -2.60
CA THR A 564 17.67 -21.85 -3.59
C THR A 564 17.15 -20.48 -3.12
N VAL A 565 17.98 -19.44 -3.30
CA VAL A 565 17.60 -18.05 -2.96
C VAL A 565 16.53 -17.60 -3.94
N GLN A 566 15.37 -17.17 -3.41
CA GLN A 566 14.27 -16.66 -4.21
C GLN A 566 14.38 -15.16 -4.48
N SER A 567 14.91 -14.38 -3.53
CA SER A 567 15.11 -12.95 -3.68
C SER A 567 16.49 -12.53 -3.18
N GLN A 568 17.32 -12.03 -4.10
CA GLN A 568 18.70 -11.65 -3.80
C GLN A 568 18.79 -10.26 -3.14
N TYR A 569 17.88 -9.34 -3.47
CA TYR A 569 18.00 -7.91 -3.13
C TYR A 569 16.97 -7.43 -2.10
N LEU A 570 16.00 -8.26 -1.71
CA LEU A 570 15.02 -7.93 -0.67
C LEU A 570 15.36 -8.66 0.63
N ASP A 571 14.75 -9.82 0.82
CA ASP A 571 14.75 -10.46 2.15
C ASP A 571 15.72 -11.64 2.25
N GLY A 572 16.45 -11.97 1.16
CA GLY A 572 17.30 -13.16 1.14
C GLY A 572 16.51 -14.47 1.29
N SER A 573 15.19 -14.41 1.16
CA SER A 573 14.31 -15.57 1.32
C SER A 573 14.71 -16.69 0.35
N TYR A 574 14.74 -17.91 0.86
CA TYR A 574 15.05 -19.09 0.07
C TYR A 574 13.92 -20.12 0.18
N SER A 575 13.75 -20.92 -0.85
CA SER A 575 12.89 -22.08 -0.82
C SER A 575 13.71 -23.35 -0.79
N MET A 576 13.27 -24.29 0.04
CA MET A 576 13.86 -25.63 0.09
C MET A 576 13.47 -26.41 -1.16
N SER A 577 14.44 -27.05 -1.80
CA SER A 577 14.28 -27.87 -3.02
C SER A 577 14.74 -29.31 -2.78
N CYS A 578 14.36 -29.88 -1.65
CA CYS A 578 14.74 -31.22 -1.24
C CYS A 578 13.49 -32.04 -0.81
N ALA A 579 13.67 -33.36 -0.62
CA ALA A 579 12.63 -34.26 -0.13
C ALA A 579 12.23 -33.90 1.30
N GLN A 580 11.00 -34.24 1.71
CA GLN A 580 10.50 -33.95 3.06
C GLN A 580 11.34 -34.55 4.19
N GLU A 581 11.93 -35.73 3.96
CA GLU A 581 12.82 -36.38 4.91
C GLU A 581 14.10 -35.58 5.12
N THR A 582 14.69 -35.05 4.04
CA THR A 582 15.87 -34.20 4.08
C THR A 582 15.55 -32.87 4.76
N TYR A 583 14.35 -32.29 4.50
CA TYR A 583 13.87 -31.10 5.17
C TYR A 583 13.79 -31.32 6.69
N ALA A 584 13.16 -32.42 7.12
CA ALA A 584 13.06 -32.79 8.54
C ALA A 584 14.44 -33.06 9.19
N ALA A 585 15.41 -33.61 8.44
CA ALA A 585 16.78 -33.77 8.90
C ALA A 585 17.48 -32.43 9.07
N ALA A 586 17.32 -31.50 8.12
CA ALA A 586 17.88 -30.15 8.21
C ALA A 586 17.32 -29.36 9.41
N ASP A 587 16.02 -29.51 9.72
CA ASP A 587 15.44 -28.92 10.93
C ASP A 587 16.02 -29.53 12.21
N ARG A 588 16.27 -30.84 12.25
CA ARG A 588 16.93 -31.50 13.41
C ARG A 588 18.35 -30.98 13.64
N GLU A 589 19.14 -30.82 12.57
CA GLU A 589 20.49 -30.25 12.68
C GLU A 589 20.45 -28.76 13.08
N THR A 590 19.52 -27.98 12.56
CA THR A 590 19.31 -26.61 13.00
C THR A 590 19.00 -26.52 14.49
N ILE A 591 18.11 -27.37 15.00
CA ILE A 591 17.77 -27.44 16.44
C ILE A 591 19.01 -27.85 17.27
N LYS A 592 19.83 -28.77 16.77
CA LYS A 592 21.05 -29.21 17.44
C LYS A 592 22.05 -28.07 17.56
N ILE A 593 22.29 -27.31 16.50
CA ILE A 593 23.17 -26.13 16.50
C ILE A 593 22.69 -25.08 17.50
N ILE A 594 21.40 -24.73 17.44
CA ILE A 594 20.82 -23.73 18.38
C ILE A 594 20.98 -24.19 19.82
N ARG A 595 20.69 -25.48 20.12
CA ARG A 595 20.82 -26.06 21.48
C ARG A 595 22.26 -26.03 21.95
N GLN A 596 23.20 -26.36 21.08
CA GLN A 596 24.63 -26.32 21.42
C GLN A 596 25.06 -24.88 21.71
N CYS A 597 24.77 -23.93 20.83
CA CYS A 597 25.12 -22.51 21.03
C CYS A 597 24.48 -21.93 22.29
N HIS A 598 23.23 -22.32 22.60
CA HIS A 598 22.55 -21.91 23.83
C HIS A 598 23.25 -22.43 25.10
N GLN A 599 23.70 -23.68 25.07
CA GLN A 599 24.46 -24.25 26.19
C GLN A 599 25.83 -23.60 26.35
N GLU A 600 26.53 -23.34 25.26
CA GLU A 600 27.82 -22.65 25.25
C GLU A 600 27.68 -21.20 25.76
N ALA A 601 26.65 -20.46 25.32
CA ALA A 601 26.35 -19.12 25.84
C ALA A 601 26.07 -19.13 27.35
N LYS A 602 25.30 -20.08 27.84
CA LYS A 602 25.08 -20.28 29.29
C LYS A 602 26.36 -20.59 30.04
N GLN A 603 27.25 -21.38 29.46
CA GLN A 603 28.51 -21.69 30.11
C GLN A 603 29.39 -20.44 30.24
N ILE A 604 29.52 -19.63 29.13
CA ILE A 604 30.27 -18.38 29.19
C ILE A 604 29.72 -17.43 30.24
N LEU A 605 28.39 -17.32 30.37
CA LEU A 605 27.76 -16.44 31.36
C LEU A 605 27.97 -16.93 32.80
N ARG A 606 27.92 -18.26 33.03
CA ARG A 606 28.19 -18.85 34.37
C ARG A 606 29.63 -18.64 34.81
N ASP A 607 30.57 -18.85 33.89
CA ASP A 607 32.00 -18.68 34.14
C ASP A 607 32.37 -17.21 34.42
N ASN A 608 31.56 -16.27 33.96
CA ASN A 608 31.76 -14.84 34.10
C ASN A 608 30.65 -14.17 34.94
N ARG A 609 30.03 -14.90 35.86
CA ARG A 609 28.87 -14.41 36.63
C ARG A 609 29.12 -13.10 37.35
N GLU A 610 30.27 -12.95 38.00
CA GLU A 610 30.63 -11.73 38.72
C GLU A 610 30.73 -10.50 37.81
N LEU A 611 31.25 -10.69 36.59
CA LEU A 611 31.32 -9.63 35.58
C LEU A 611 29.94 -9.26 35.08
N LEU A 612 29.08 -10.23 34.83
CA LEU A 612 27.69 -10.04 34.44
C LEU A 612 26.95 -9.15 35.44
N ASP A 613 27.08 -9.49 36.76
CA ASP A 613 26.43 -8.74 37.84
C ASP A 613 26.98 -7.30 37.94
N LYS A 614 28.30 -7.11 37.81
CA LYS A 614 28.95 -5.78 37.89
C LYS A 614 28.54 -4.87 36.74
N ILE A 615 28.54 -5.40 35.51
CA ILE A 615 28.16 -4.63 34.32
C ILE A 615 26.66 -4.28 34.35
N ALA A 616 25.81 -5.25 34.76
CA ALA A 616 24.37 -5.00 34.88
C ALA A 616 24.04 -3.96 35.97
N ALA A 617 24.71 -3.99 37.11
CA ALA A 617 24.55 -2.99 38.16
C ALA A 617 24.98 -1.59 37.70
N TYR A 618 26.06 -1.50 36.92
CA TYR A 618 26.52 -0.26 36.35
C TYR A 618 25.56 0.29 35.26
N LEU A 619 25.05 -0.60 34.38
CA LEU A 619 24.05 -0.28 33.38
C LEU A 619 22.73 0.19 34.02
N LEU A 620 22.26 -0.47 35.10
CA LEU A 620 21.06 -0.03 35.84
C LEU A 620 21.20 1.37 36.43
N LYS A 621 22.42 1.75 36.85
CA LYS A 621 22.70 3.10 37.37
C LYS A 621 22.75 4.17 36.30
N LYS A 622 23.37 3.87 35.13
CA LYS A 622 23.60 4.85 34.03
C LYS A 622 22.56 4.80 32.93
N GLU A 623 21.76 3.71 32.84
CA GLU A 623 20.78 3.39 31.79
C GLU A 623 21.38 3.19 30.39
N THR A 624 22.55 3.75 30.12
CA THR A 624 23.30 3.61 28.87
C THR A 624 24.80 3.63 29.17
N ILE A 625 25.53 2.64 28.65
CA ILE A 625 26.99 2.55 28.76
C ILE A 625 27.65 2.28 27.42
N THR A 626 28.88 2.73 27.25
CA THR A 626 29.68 2.44 26.06
C THR A 626 30.37 1.08 26.18
N GLY A 627 30.76 0.51 25.01
CA GLY A 627 31.58 -0.69 24.98
C GLY A 627 32.94 -0.51 25.66
N GLN A 628 33.50 0.70 25.65
CA GLN A 628 34.76 1.02 26.31
C GLN A 628 34.60 0.99 27.84
N GLU A 629 33.49 1.53 28.40
CA GLU A 629 33.18 1.43 29.82
C GLU A 629 32.97 -0.02 30.23
N MET A 630 32.26 -0.82 29.42
CA MET A 630 32.10 -2.25 29.66
C MET A 630 33.45 -2.97 29.66
N MET A 631 34.32 -2.70 28.69
CA MET A 631 35.66 -3.30 28.63
C MET A 631 36.53 -2.88 29.83
N ALA A 632 36.42 -1.64 30.30
CA ALA A 632 37.12 -1.20 31.53
C ALA A 632 36.69 -2.02 32.74
N ILE A 633 35.39 -2.32 32.89
CA ILE A 633 34.88 -3.18 33.97
C ILE A 633 35.43 -4.62 33.82
N ILE A 634 35.48 -5.15 32.59
CA ILE A 634 36.03 -6.51 32.33
C ILE A 634 37.53 -6.61 32.69
N GLU A 635 38.28 -5.53 32.44
CA GLU A 635 39.71 -5.42 32.74
C GLU A 635 40.00 -4.98 34.15
N GLY A 636 38.98 -4.70 34.95
CA GLY A 636 39.13 -4.26 36.36
C GLY A 636 39.60 -2.80 36.50
N ARG A 637 39.43 -1.98 35.43
CA ARG A 637 39.69 -0.54 35.46
C ARG A 637 38.41 0.23 35.85
N ASP A 638 38.59 1.46 36.32
CA ASP A 638 37.46 2.33 36.64
C ASP A 638 36.76 2.80 35.33
N PRO A 639 35.47 2.43 35.13
CA PRO A 639 34.74 2.84 33.92
C PRO A 639 34.48 4.37 33.82
N GLU A 640 34.55 5.11 34.95
CA GLU A 640 34.34 6.58 34.91
C GLU A 640 35.56 7.33 34.38
N THR A 641 36.70 6.68 34.24
CA THR A 641 37.93 7.26 33.69
C THR A 641 38.07 7.13 32.18
N VAL A 642 37.15 6.43 31.53
CA VAL A 642 37.17 6.17 30.11
C VAL A 642 36.46 7.33 29.33
N ASP A 643 36.96 7.64 28.16
CA ASP A 643 36.33 8.67 27.30
C ASP A 643 34.95 8.20 26.82
N ASN A 644 33.91 8.87 27.34
CA ASN A 644 32.49 8.52 27.13
C ASN A 644 31.89 9.21 25.91
N TYR A 645 32.67 9.50 24.91
CA TYR A 645 32.18 10.19 23.71
C TYR A 645 31.04 9.41 23.05
N GLY A 646 29.85 10.01 23.07
CA GLY A 646 28.63 9.41 22.50
C GLY A 646 27.77 8.60 23.47
N ALA A 647 28.12 8.48 24.76
CA ALA A 647 27.34 7.71 25.75
C ALA A 647 26.14 8.45 26.33
N THR A 648 26.21 9.77 26.50
CA THR A 648 25.19 10.53 27.23
C THR A 648 24.62 11.70 26.44
N ARG A 649 23.32 11.98 26.69
CA ARG A 649 22.61 13.15 26.18
C ARG A 649 23.13 14.49 26.69
N GLU A 650 23.90 14.49 27.79
CA GLU A 650 24.37 15.68 28.49
C GLU A 650 25.64 16.28 27.87
N ASP A 651 26.35 15.54 27.01
CA ASP A 651 27.56 16.03 26.30
C ASP A 651 27.28 17.07 25.20
N ASP A 652 26.11 17.69 25.20
CA ASP A 652 25.73 18.76 24.27
C ASP A 652 26.30 20.15 24.66
N ALA A 653 27.18 20.25 25.68
CA ALA A 653 27.81 21.52 26.03
C ALA A 653 28.74 21.97 24.90
N PRO A 654 28.67 23.24 24.47
CA PRO A 654 29.49 23.77 23.35
C PRO A 654 30.96 23.73 23.73
N ARG A 655 31.70 22.74 23.27
CA ARG A 655 33.17 22.71 23.37
C ARG A 655 33.75 23.57 22.22
N LYS A 656 34.18 24.77 22.55
CA LYS A 656 34.91 25.79 21.75
C LYS A 656 34.17 26.47 20.60
N ALA A 657 34.48 27.73 20.44
CA ALA A 657 33.88 28.65 19.48
C ALA A 657 34.00 28.15 18.04
N PHE A 658 32.85 28.00 17.40
CA PHE A 658 32.67 27.73 15.99
C PHE A 658 33.48 28.72 15.12
N ARG A 659 34.37 28.20 14.27
CA ARG A 659 34.86 28.91 13.08
C ARG A 659 34.16 28.30 11.87
N PRO A 660 33.35 29.06 11.10
CA PRO A 660 32.77 28.54 9.88
C PRO A 660 33.89 28.17 8.92
N SER A 661 33.95 26.91 8.50
CA SER A 661 34.71 26.54 7.31
C SER A 661 34.13 27.33 6.14
N THR A 662 34.92 28.20 5.54
CA THR A 662 34.55 28.91 4.32
C THR A 662 34.18 27.86 3.25
N PRO A 663 32.96 27.91 2.67
CA PRO A 663 32.67 27.09 1.51
C PRO A 663 33.64 27.51 0.41
N ASN A 664 34.31 26.56 -0.23
CA ASN A 664 35.05 26.81 -1.46
C ASN A 664 34.09 27.51 -2.41
N SER A 665 34.38 28.79 -2.70
CA SER A 665 33.62 29.64 -3.57
C SER A 665 33.60 29.07 -4.98
N ILE A 666 32.50 28.39 -5.31
CA ILE A 666 32.06 28.24 -6.69
C ILE A 666 31.02 29.33 -6.89
N GLU A 667 31.43 30.40 -7.59
CA GLU A 667 30.55 31.46 -8.03
C GLU A 667 29.37 30.87 -8.79
N ALA A 668 28.19 30.95 -8.18
CA ALA A 668 26.93 30.71 -8.88
C ALA A 668 26.44 32.06 -9.45
N PRO A 669 26.00 32.12 -10.71
CA PRO A 669 25.46 33.35 -11.27
C PRO A 669 24.16 33.73 -10.56
N ALA A 670 24.15 34.92 -9.97
CA ALA A 670 22.99 35.52 -9.33
C ALA A 670 21.87 35.73 -10.36
N LYS A 671 20.81 34.94 -10.27
CA LYS A 671 19.51 35.29 -10.87
C LYS A 671 18.62 35.89 -9.80
N HIS A 672 18.44 37.21 -9.89
CA HIS A 672 17.41 37.92 -9.14
C HIS A 672 16.03 37.36 -9.50
N ILE A 673 15.40 36.66 -8.56
CA ILE A 673 13.98 36.38 -8.61
C ILE A 673 13.29 37.40 -7.73
N ASN A 674 12.63 38.38 -8.37
CA ASN A 674 11.70 39.28 -7.69
C ASN A 674 10.47 38.48 -7.27
N ILE A 675 10.38 38.15 -5.98
CA ILE A 675 9.15 37.65 -5.37
C ILE A 675 8.29 38.85 -5.02
N VAL A 676 7.30 39.15 -5.85
CA VAL A 676 6.18 40.03 -5.49
C VAL A 676 5.26 39.23 -4.59
N SER A 677 5.34 39.51 -3.28
CA SER A 677 4.41 38.97 -2.27
C SER A 677 3.06 39.67 -2.38
N GLN A 678 2.06 39.03 -2.98
CA GLN A 678 0.65 39.38 -2.76
C GLN A 678 0.13 38.52 -1.60
N PRO A 679 -0.54 39.12 -0.59
CA PRO A 679 -1.14 38.36 0.50
C PRO A 679 -2.39 37.64 0.00
N ILE A 680 -2.45 36.33 0.25
CA ILE A 680 -3.63 35.50 0.02
C ILE A 680 -4.62 35.80 1.16
N PRO A 681 -5.89 36.16 0.89
CA PRO A 681 -6.89 36.35 1.94
C PRO A 681 -7.23 35.00 2.57
N MET A 682 -7.11 34.95 3.89
CA MET A 682 -7.58 33.81 4.69
C MET A 682 -9.12 33.82 4.77
N PRO A 683 -9.80 32.67 4.68
CA PRO A 683 -11.22 32.60 4.99
C PRO A 683 -11.44 32.70 6.50
N ASP A 684 -12.43 33.54 6.88
CA ASP A 684 -12.90 33.69 8.25
C ASP A 684 -13.49 32.36 8.75
N PHE A 685 -12.93 31.86 9.85
CA PHE A 685 -13.56 30.79 10.63
C PHE A 685 -14.34 31.45 11.76
N ASP A 686 -15.66 31.31 11.71
CA ASP A 686 -16.56 31.64 12.81
C ASP A 686 -16.26 30.79 14.05
N GLU A 687 -16.03 31.44 15.18
CA GLU A 687 -15.89 30.81 16.49
C GLU A 687 -17.23 30.15 16.91
N PRO A 688 -17.23 28.92 17.43
CA PRO A 688 -18.41 28.34 18.03
C PRO A 688 -18.64 28.89 19.44
N LYS A 689 -19.85 29.39 19.67
CA LYS A 689 -20.33 29.89 20.94
C LYS A 689 -20.33 28.77 22.00
N GLU A 690 -19.74 29.08 23.17
CA GLU A 690 -19.85 28.30 24.40
C GLU A 690 -21.33 28.15 24.86
N GLU A 691 -21.82 26.92 24.93
CA GLU A 691 -22.98 26.57 25.73
C GLU A 691 -22.56 25.91 27.04
N LYS A 692 -23.01 26.50 28.15
CA LYS A 692 -22.80 26.01 29.52
C LYS A 692 -23.57 24.72 29.78
N PRO A 693 -23.05 23.78 30.59
CA PRO A 693 -23.75 22.54 30.93
C PRO A 693 -24.80 22.76 32.04
N THR A 694 -26.02 22.33 31.79
CA THR A 694 -27.04 22.08 32.81
C THR A 694 -26.93 20.64 33.31
N ALA A 695 -26.80 20.51 34.60
CA ALA A 695 -26.81 19.28 35.35
C ALA A 695 -28.20 18.65 35.39
N SER A 696 -28.33 17.37 35.17
CA SER A 696 -29.33 16.50 35.79
C SER A 696 -28.92 15.04 35.68
N SER A 697 -28.60 14.42 36.81
CA SER A 697 -28.64 12.97 36.99
C SER A 697 -30.11 12.49 36.96
N PRO A 698 -30.41 11.25 36.56
CA PRO A 698 -30.69 10.22 37.56
C PRO A 698 -30.20 8.81 37.22
N GLU A 699 -29.77 8.11 38.25
CA GLU A 699 -30.03 6.76 38.73
C GLU A 699 -30.38 5.61 37.77
N GLU A 700 -29.60 4.57 37.99
CA GLU A 700 -29.97 3.13 38.11
C GLU A 700 -30.72 2.42 36.97
N ASN A 701 -30.06 1.40 36.39
CA ASN A 701 -30.45 -0.01 36.52
C ASN A 701 -29.57 -0.88 35.64
N ALA A 702 -28.84 -1.77 36.31
CA ALA A 702 -28.26 -2.95 35.69
C ALA A 702 -29.34 -4.02 35.44
N PRO A 703 -29.18 -4.90 34.48
CA PRO A 703 -29.55 -6.28 34.66
C PRO A 703 -28.39 -7.26 34.39
N GLU A 704 -28.38 -8.23 35.28
CA GLU A 704 -27.58 -9.43 35.35
C GLU A 704 -27.60 -10.30 34.08
N GLY A 705 -26.51 -11.02 33.99
CA GLY A 705 -26.07 -11.97 33.06
C GLY A 705 -26.98 -13.06 32.51
N LYS A 706 -26.48 -13.63 31.44
CA LYS A 706 -26.57 -15.09 31.14
C LYS A 706 -25.49 -15.47 30.14
N SER A 707 -24.63 -16.40 30.56
CA SER A 707 -23.67 -17.15 29.76
C SER A 707 -24.35 -17.95 28.65
N PRO A 708 -23.74 -18.12 27.48
CA PRO A 708 -24.19 -19.11 26.50
C PRO A 708 -23.56 -20.46 26.79
N LYS A 709 -24.40 -21.48 26.67
CA LYS A 709 -24.10 -22.93 26.78
C LYS A 709 -23.29 -23.40 25.57
N GLU A 710 -22.36 -24.33 25.86
CA GLU A 710 -21.69 -25.21 24.89
C GLU A 710 -22.67 -26.07 24.10
N PRO A 711 -22.41 -26.39 22.83
CA PRO A 711 -23.09 -27.43 22.11
C PRO A 711 -22.42 -28.80 22.31
N PRO A 712 -23.16 -29.90 22.24
CA PRO A 712 -22.73 -31.24 22.59
C PRO A 712 -21.86 -31.90 21.51
N ALA A 713 -20.96 -32.78 21.95
CA ALA A 713 -20.13 -33.66 21.15
C ALA A 713 -20.98 -34.71 20.39
N ASP A 714 -20.68 -34.86 19.10
CA ASP A 714 -21.22 -35.95 18.28
C ASP A 714 -20.15 -37.04 18.10
N ASN A 715 -20.46 -38.20 18.58
CA ASN A 715 -19.71 -39.44 18.39
C ASN A 715 -20.20 -40.14 17.11
N GLY A 716 -19.36 -40.27 16.14
CA GLY A 716 -19.63 -41.10 14.95
C GLY A 716 -18.37 -41.83 14.51
N LYS A 717 -18.34 -43.11 14.75
CA LYS A 717 -17.32 -44.07 14.31
C LYS A 717 -17.64 -44.62 12.88
N PRO A 718 -16.83 -45.44 12.28
CA PRO A 718 -16.19 -45.26 10.98
C PRO A 718 -16.78 -46.19 9.90
N GLU A 719 -16.48 -45.87 8.67
CA GLU A 719 -16.12 -46.85 7.64
C GLU A 719 -15.02 -46.29 6.75
#